data_01d9aea511c158323300c5efce608af9
#
_entry.id   01d9aea511c158323300c5efce608af9
#
_cell.length_a   1.000
_cell.length_b   1.000
_cell.length_c   1.000
_cell.angle_alpha   90.00
_cell.angle_beta   90.00
_cell.angle_gamma   90.00
#
_symmetry.space_group_name_H-M   'P 1'
#
loop_
_entity.id
_entity.type
_entity.pdbx_description
1 polymer ?
#
loop_
_entity_poly.entity_id
_entity_poly.type
_entity_poly.pdbx_seq_one_letter_code
_entity_poly.pdbx_strand_id
1 'polypeptide(L)'
;MKTMILTLTALMAVATMNAGTNATADVNHESTTDSIATDTTQWYNQTHELGGVVVKGRLPKTRVKGDAMRTTVAGTILEKAGTVSDALSKIPNLKAERNSGVEVIGRGDAEVYINGRRVQDINELSRLRSDQIQHVDVIQNPGARYAATTKAVVRITLKKAQGEGLSFQENLMGMYQYNYTLTNNLDVNYRTGGLDITASFWAGRFGHSKSMQDNTMSYFVGPDHYTGITTQNGKNIWKGWSPQLQVNYMVNENHSFGAFYKFDRHPSTDFQDDFITNNFVNGIYAEHSESDIRQNDRFSKHIFNAYYNGKVGKLGIDFNIDGLFDDTKVPGSTTESMTAISSASSLPVGTTVVRSIESNTNSSNNFWATKLVLTYPIWKGELSMGGEYTYNHRTDAYSFTATDAVPVKATDTKINESAAAGFVEYGRVFGKLYAKVGLRYEHLKNDYYDFGVREDDVCRNYGDWFPTAVLSMPVGKVQLSLSYRRDIKRPNYSSLTNSTIYINRYSYQSGNPYLKPTYTHSVVLNAAYKWANLTVNYQRIKDSETLSTEPFPGSSDPLVSLIRPINSKEDFNQLSIIPSLRPVIGRWHPTWSLFAVFQNYKTPCADGSILTLNHPYFNLSWQNDIELPHNFRLSATAAFASKGDYNNFRLERTTFNTVLGVQHDFNLRQLGTLTIDARCYDVFNTNKNEVTIYGIRELTSYNPARRTFYIDLTWKFNEARSKYRGSGAGEKQKARM
;
A
#
# COMPACT_ATOMS: atom_id res chain seq x y z
N MET A 1 -11.57 -13.23 -3.26
CA MET A 1 -11.06 -14.44 -2.59
C MET A 1 -9.57 -14.38 -2.33
N LYS A 2 -8.71 -14.13 -3.34
CA LYS A 2 -7.28 -13.84 -3.17
C LYS A 2 -6.99 -12.81 -2.07
N THR A 3 -7.82 -11.78 -1.99
CA THR A 3 -7.74 -10.73 -0.96
C THR A 3 -8.06 -11.26 0.43
N MET A 4 -8.86 -12.31 0.60
CA MET A 4 -9.24 -12.81 1.93
C MET A 4 -8.23 -13.82 2.51
N ILE A 5 -7.73 -14.77 1.73
CA ILE A 5 -6.63 -15.65 2.16
C ILE A 5 -5.33 -14.82 2.26
N LEU A 6 -5.09 -13.91 1.31
CA LEU A 6 -4.04 -12.89 1.42
C LEU A 6 -4.33 -11.88 2.53
N THR A 7 -5.57 -11.68 2.98
CA THR A 7 -5.86 -10.77 4.09
C THR A 7 -5.52 -11.41 5.43
N LEU A 8 -5.65 -12.72 5.60
CA LEU A 8 -5.10 -13.40 6.78
C LEU A 8 -3.55 -13.43 6.72
N THR A 9 -2.97 -13.78 5.59
CA THR A 9 -1.53 -13.66 5.35
C THR A 9 -1.07 -12.22 5.21
N ALA A 10 -1.88 -11.28 4.69
CA ALA A 10 -1.53 -9.87 4.56
C ALA A 10 -1.89 -9.02 5.79
N LEU A 11 -2.88 -9.38 6.60
CA LEU A 11 -3.02 -8.78 7.95
C LEU A 11 -1.87 -9.23 8.86
N MET A 12 -1.44 -10.46 8.70
CA MET A 12 -0.24 -10.96 9.36
C MET A 12 1.02 -10.42 8.70
N ALA A 13 1.05 -10.18 7.37
CA ALA A 13 2.13 -9.48 6.67
C ALA A 13 2.11 -7.96 6.96
N VAL A 14 0.98 -7.32 7.21
CA VAL A 14 0.91 -5.93 7.70
C VAL A 14 1.44 -5.84 9.13
N ALA A 15 1.18 -6.81 9.98
CA ALA A 15 1.82 -6.92 11.27
C ALA A 15 3.34 -7.21 11.14
N THR A 16 3.74 -8.04 10.16
CA THR A 16 5.15 -8.29 9.86
C THR A 16 5.79 -7.13 9.09
N MET A 17 5.05 -6.42 8.23
CA MET A 17 5.52 -5.21 7.54
C MET A 17 5.67 -4.01 8.48
N ASN A 18 4.84 -3.87 9.53
CA ASN A 18 5.04 -2.86 10.55
C ASN A 18 6.23 -3.14 11.47
N ALA A 19 6.70 -4.39 11.53
CA ALA A 19 7.84 -4.76 12.35
C ALA A 19 9.16 -4.74 11.62
N GLY A 20 9.18 -4.62 10.30
CA GLY A 20 10.42 -4.70 9.55
C GLY A 20 10.53 -3.69 8.45
N THR A 21 11.62 -3.01 8.41
CA THR A 21 12.17 -2.15 7.39
C THR A 21 11.65 -0.74 7.32
N ASN A 22 12.42 0.05 7.89
CA ASN A 22 12.53 1.44 7.57
C ASN A 22 13.82 1.76 6.96
N ALA A 23 13.80 2.64 6.09
CA ALA A 23 14.97 3.27 5.74
C ALA A 23 14.76 4.69 5.35
N THR A 24 15.46 5.48 5.54
CA THR A 24 15.90 6.70 5.81
C THR A 24 16.77 7.40 4.97
N ALA A 25 17.26 8.25 5.33
CA ALA A 25 18.26 9.22 5.48
C ALA A 25 18.33 10.18 4.38
N ASP A 26 18.67 11.27 4.36
CA ASP A 26 19.86 12.02 4.56
C ASP A 26 19.74 13.51 4.52
N VAL A 27 20.59 14.08 4.85
CA VAL A 27 21.49 14.94 5.32
C VAL A 27 22.32 15.74 4.39
N ASN A 28 22.59 16.83 4.48
CA ASN A 28 23.18 18.05 4.89
C ASN A 28 24.32 18.54 4.05
N HIS A 29 24.72 19.62 4.06
CA HIS A 29 25.23 20.61 4.97
C HIS A 29 25.10 22.03 4.49
N GLU A 30 25.16 22.90 5.47
CA GLU A 30 25.22 24.33 5.38
C GLU A 30 26.38 24.88 4.54
N SER A 31 26.14 25.97 3.88
CA SER A 31 26.94 27.14 4.17
C SER A 31 26.07 28.38 3.97
N THR A 32 26.17 29.20 4.97
CA THR A 32 25.76 30.59 5.02
C THR A 32 26.25 31.38 3.83
N THR A 33 25.49 32.41 3.60
CA THR A 33 25.75 33.70 3.03
C THR A 33 25.22 34.02 1.65
N ASP A 34 24.38 35.01 1.74
CA ASP A 34 24.18 36.18 0.90
C ASP A 34 23.87 36.06 -0.59
N SER A 35 22.73 36.70 -0.80
CA SER A 35 22.33 37.41 -2.00
C SER A 35 23.45 37.77 -2.95
N ILE A 36 23.31 37.39 -4.18
CA ILE A 36 23.41 38.22 -5.38
C ILE A 36 22.75 37.42 -6.51
N ALA A 37 21.73 38.02 -7.08
CA ALA A 37 21.19 37.57 -8.35
C ALA A 37 22.24 37.81 -9.44
N THR A 38 22.81 36.75 -9.97
CA THR A 38 23.62 36.82 -11.18
C THR A 38 23.09 35.76 -12.15
N ASP A 39 22.84 36.26 -13.33
CA ASP A 39 22.40 35.58 -14.54
C ASP A 39 23.22 34.31 -14.78
N THR A 40 22.57 33.15 -14.68
CA THR A 40 23.18 31.82 -14.81
C THR A 40 23.25 31.30 -16.24
N THR A 41 22.96 32.12 -17.23
CA THR A 41 22.94 31.72 -18.67
C THR A 41 24.34 31.64 -19.31
N GLN A 42 25.39 32.18 -18.69
CA GLN A 42 26.75 32.17 -19.29
C GLN A 42 27.61 30.94 -18.91
N TRP A 43 27.17 30.08 -18.02
CA TRP A 43 27.97 28.94 -17.54
C TRP A 43 27.98 27.72 -18.46
N TYR A 44 27.11 27.67 -19.45
CA TYR A 44 26.94 26.50 -20.34
C TYR A 44 27.89 26.45 -21.54
N ASN A 45 28.64 27.52 -21.81
CA ASN A 45 29.41 27.61 -23.05
C ASN A 45 30.97 27.65 -22.85
N GLN A 46 31.46 27.31 -21.67
CA GLN A 46 32.93 27.22 -21.44
C GLN A 46 33.29 25.76 -21.08
N THR A 47 33.98 25.08 -22.00
CA THR A 47 34.70 23.85 -21.72
C THR A 47 35.93 24.15 -20.87
N HIS A 48 35.80 24.01 -19.58
CA HIS A 48 36.93 23.94 -18.66
C HIS A 48 37.24 22.49 -18.35
N GLU A 49 38.47 22.03 -18.60
CA GLU A 49 39.00 20.79 -17.99
C GLU A 49 39.06 21.03 -16.47
N LEU A 50 38.08 20.48 -15.78
CA LEU A 50 38.01 20.55 -14.32
C LEU A 50 38.75 19.36 -13.74
N GLY A 51 39.92 19.61 -13.17
CA GLY A 51 40.49 18.70 -12.17
C GLY A 51 39.46 18.37 -11.11
N GLY A 52 39.37 17.11 -10.70
CA GLY A 52 38.37 16.42 -9.88
C GLY A 52 37.45 17.34 -9.06
N VAL A 53 36.31 17.68 -9.62
CA VAL A 53 35.25 18.41 -8.92
C VAL A 53 34.57 17.43 -7.95
N VAL A 54 34.88 17.59 -6.67
CA VAL A 54 34.08 16.99 -5.60
C VAL A 54 32.74 17.71 -5.59
N VAL A 55 31.74 17.15 -6.27
CA VAL A 55 30.35 17.62 -6.18
C VAL A 55 29.87 17.36 -4.76
N LYS A 56 29.92 18.37 -3.91
CA LYS A 56 29.27 18.30 -2.57
C LYS A 56 27.77 18.18 -2.81
N GLY A 57 27.22 17.01 -2.56
CA GLY A 57 25.78 16.79 -2.60
C GLY A 57 25.07 17.81 -1.70
N ARG A 58 24.09 18.54 -2.26
CA ARG A 58 23.27 19.46 -1.47
C ARG A 58 22.25 18.68 -0.68
N LEU A 59 21.91 19.23 0.48
CA LEU A 59 20.85 18.77 1.35
C LEU A 59 19.48 18.73 0.66
N PRO A 60 18.72 17.65 0.82
CA PRO A 60 17.29 17.70 0.59
C PRO A 60 16.64 18.64 1.61
N LYS A 61 16.12 19.76 1.14
CA LYS A 61 15.36 20.68 1.99
C LYS A 61 13.90 20.25 2.04
N THR A 62 13.44 19.88 3.23
CA THR A 62 12.00 19.68 3.48
C THR A 62 11.41 20.98 4.02
N ARG A 63 10.32 21.44 3.41
CA ARG A 63 9.61 22.68 3.79
C ARG A 63 8.11 22.45 3.72
N VAL A 64 7.36 23.10 4.59
CA VAL A 64 5.90 23.19 4.44
C VAL A 64 5.59 24.14 3.29
N LYS A 65 4.81 23.68 2.31
CA LYS A 65 4.33 24.48 1.18
C LYS A 65 2.83 24.25 0.99
N GLY A 66 2.03 25.21 1.43
CA GLY A 66 0.57 25.06 1.45
C GLY A 66 0.15 23.95 2.41
N ASP A 67 -0.53 22.95 1.90
CA ASP A 67 -1.01 21.75 2.61
C ASP A 67 0.00 20.57 2.61
N ALA A 68 1.17 20.76 2.01
CA ALA A 68 2.14 19.69 1.80
C ALA A 68 3.47 19.93 2.50
N MET A 69 4.12 18.85 2.91
CA MET A 69 5.56 18.82 3.22
C MET A 69 6.33 18.53 1.93
N ARG A 70 7.00 19.54 1.38
CA ARG A 70 7.79 19.43 0.14
C ARG A 70 9.24 19.11 0.46
N THR A 71 9.74 18.00 -0.09
CA THR A 71 11.16 17.65 -0.07
C THR A 71 11.74 17.80 -1.48
N THR A 72 12.81 18.61 -1.60
CA THR A 72 13.54 18.78 -2.85
C THR A 72 14.45 17.58 -3.07
N VAL A 73 14.38 16.97 -4.26
CA VAL A 73 15.21 15.82 -4.67
C VAL A 73 16.30 16.27 -5.65
N ALA A 74 15.94 17.05 -6.67
CA ALA A 74 16.88 17.53 -7.69
C ALA A 74 18.05 18.32 -7.09
N GLY A 75 19.27 18.02 -7.50
CA GLY A 75 20.52 18.63 -7.02
C GLY A 75 20.87 18.23 -5.59
N THR A 76 20.23 17.20 -5.03
CA THR A 76 20.52 16.67 -3.70
C THR A 76 20.96 15.20 -3.78
N ILE A 77 21.40 14.65 -2.66
CA ILE A 77 21.78 13.25 -2.60
C ILE A 77 20.63 12.29 -2.91
N LEU A 78 19.38 12.68 -2.65
CA LEU A 78 18.22 11.87 -3.00
C LEU A 78 18.11 11.62 -4.50
N GLU A 79 18.68 12.48 -5.33
CA GLU A 79 18.76 12.29 -6.76
C GLU A 79 19.52 11.02 -7.15
N LYS A 80 20.46 10.61 -6.31
CA LYS A 80 21.29 9.42 -6.50
C LYS A 80 20.77 8.19 -5.72
N ALA A 81 19.55 8.23 -5.17
CA ALA A 81 19.03 7.14 -4.35
C ALA A 81 18.78 5.82 -5.10
N GLY A 82 18.80 5.85 -6.43
CA GLY A 82 18.54 4.69 -7.29
C GLY A 82 17.11 4.71 -7.81
N THR A 83 16.20 3.89 -7.25
CA THR A 83 14.78 3.88 -7.65
C THR A 83 13.99 5.01 -6.98
N VAL A 84 12.80 5.28 -7.48
CA VAL A 84 11.85 6.20 -6.81
C VAL A 84 11.51 5.69 -5.42
N SER A 85 11.28 4.40 -5.24
CA SER A 85 11.00 3.83 -3.91
C SER A 85 12.14 4.08 -2.92
N ASP A 86 13.40 3.96 -3.37
CA ASP A 86 14.56 4.28 -2.54
C ASP A 86 14.63 5.77 -2.17
N ALA A 87 14.25 6.67 -3.08
CA ALA A 87 14.15 8.09 -2.79
C ALA A 87 13.00 8.41 -1.85
N LEU A 88 11.82 7.81 -2.08
CA LEU A 88 10.64 8.02 -1.25
C LEU A 88 10.83 7.51 0.18
N SER A 89 11.46 6.34 0.34
CA SER A 89 11.77 5.81 1.67
C SER A 89 12.68 6.75 2.45
N LYS A 90 13.43 7.60 1.78
CA LYS A 90 14.32 8.62 2.32
C LYS A 90 13.65 9.99 2.52
N ILE A 91 12.35 10.11 2.39
CA ILE A 91 11.57 11.32 2.62
C ILE A 91 10.85 11.23 3.98
N PRO A 92 10.77 12.35 4.77
CA PRO A 92 10.08 12.32 6.05
C PRO A 92 8.69 11.72 5.97
N ASN A 93 8.35 10.88 6.94
CA ASN A 93 7.03 10.27 7.11
C ASN A 93 6.60 9.34 5.97
N LEU A 94 7.49 8.97 5.07
CA LEU A 94 7.20 7.97 4.04
C LEU A 94 7.87 6.64 4.36
N LYS A 95 7.13 5.57 4.11
CA LYS A 95 7.62 4.22 3.95
C LYS A 95 7.32 3.82 2.51
N ALA A 96 8.35 3.41 1.77
CA ALA A 96 8.21 2.92 0.41
C ALA A 96 9.17 1.76 0.22
N GLU A 97 8.63 0.64 -0.23
CA GLU A 97 9.39 -0.57 -0.54
C GLU A 97 9.31 -0.83 -2.04
N ARG A 98 10.33 -1.47 -2.60
CA ARG A 98 10.33 -1.85 -4.01
C ARG A 98 9.22 -2.85 -4.28
N ASN A 99 8.48 -2.64 -5.36
CA ASN A 99 7.30 -3.45 -5.75
C ASN A 99 6.18 -3.50 -4.69
N SER A 100 6.19 -2.56 -3.75
CA SER A 100 5.18 -2.35 -2.74
C SER A 100 4.60 -0.94 -2.81
N GLY A 101 3.52 -0.67 -2.09
CA GLY A 101 2.90 0.65 -2.02
C GLY A 101 3.77 1.71 -1.36
N VAL A 102 3.29 2.93 -1.39
CA VAL A 102 3.84 4.05 -0.62
C VAL A 102 2.91 4.31 0.55
N GLU A 103 3.43 4.24 1.74
CA GLU A 103 2.69 4.51 2.97
C GLU A 103 3.16 5.82 3.58
N VAL A 104 2.22 6.62 4.08
CA VAL A 104 2.52 7.73 4.98
C VAL A 104 2.41 7.22 6.41
N ILE A 105 3.53 7.19 7.12
CA ILE A 105 3.64 6.64 8.47
C ILE A 105 2.61 7.29 9.40
N GLY A 106 1.83 6.48 10.11
CA GLY A 106 0.74 6.92 10.97
C GLY A 106 -0.56 7.31 10.26
N ARG A 107 -0.60 7.22 8.90
CA ARG A 107 -1.83 7.45 8.10
C ARG A 107 -2.22 6.24 7.27
N GLY A 108 -1.25 5.41 6.87
CA GLY A 108 -1.43 4.26 6.00
C GLY A 108 -1.19 4.60 4.52
N ASP A 109 -1.77 3.79 3.63
CA ASP A 109 -1.52 3.85 2.19
C ASP A 109 -1.80 5.21 1.59
N ALA A 110 -0.83 5.72 0.84
CA ALA A 110 -0.93 6.99 0.13
C ALA A 110 -1.32 6.81 -1.33
N GLU A 111 -2.14 7.72 -1.83
CA GLU A 111 -2.28 7.87 -3.27
C GLU A 111 -1.06 8.59 -3.83
N VAL A 112 -0.40 7.97 -4.79
CA VAL A 112 0.77 8.56 -5.44
C VAL A 112 0.37 9.23 -6.74
N TYR A 113 0.85 10.44 -6.95
CA TYR A 113 0.66 11.22 -8.16
C TYR A 113 2.01 11.57 -8.77
N ILE A 114 2.18 11.36 -10.06
CA ILE A 114 3.36 11.76 -10.84
C ILE A 114 2.95 12.86 -11.81
N ASN A 115 3.51 14.07 -11.66
CA ASN A 115 3.15 15.26 -12.44
C ASN A 115 1.64 15.55 -12.48
N GLY A 116 0.93 15.27 -11.38
CA GLY A 116 -0.53 15.44 -11.28
C GLY A 116 -1.35 14.22 -11.69
N ARG A 117 -0.81 13.27 -12.43
CA ARG A 117 -1.46 12.00 -12.76
C ARG A 117 -1.33 11.01 -11.61
N ARG A 118 -2.42 10.36 -11.22
CA ARG A 118 -2.37 9.28 -10.25
C ARG A 118 -1.70 8.03 -10.82
N VAL A 119 -0.88 7.40 -10.02
CA VAL A 119 -0.26 6.09 -10.32
C VAL A 119 -1.35 5.02 -10.25
N GLN A 120 -1.53 4.29 -11.34
CA GLN A 120 -2.55 3.24 -11.46
C GLN A 120 -2.04 1.87 -11.02
N ASP A 121 -0.72 1.69 -11.08
CA ASP A 121 -0.06 0.45 -10.76
C ASP A 121 1.27 0.75 -10.06
N ILE A 122 1.55 -0.01 -9.02
CA ILE A 122 2.80 0.11 -8.27
C ILE A 122 4.04 -0.06 -9.13
N ASN A 123 3.95 -0.88 -10.18
CA ASN A 123 5.03 -1.08 -11.14
C ASN A 123 5.43 0.23 -11.87
N GLU A 124 4.55 1.22 -11.94
CA GLU A 124 4.91 2.55 -12.48
C GLU A 124 5.95 3.26 -11.61
N LEU A 125 5.92 3.05 -10.30
CA LEU A 125 6.92 3.61 -9.39
C LEU A 125 8.26 2.90 -9.53
N SER A 126 8.27 1.60 -9.77
CA SER A 126 9.50 0.84 -9.95
C SER A 126 10.23 1.22 -11.25
N ARG A 127 9.51 1.76 -12.24
CA ARG A 127 10.06 2.26 -13.50
C ARG A 127 10.80 3.59 -13.37
N LEU A 128 10.41 4.41 -12.38
CA LEU A 128 11.02 5.73 -12.18
C LEU A 128 12.27 5.63 -11.34
N ARG A 129 13.22 6.51 -11.64
CA ARG A 129 14.45 6.66 -10.87
C ARG A 129 14.46 7.98 -10.11
N SER A 130 15.23 7.98 -9.04
CA SER A 130 15.37 9.16 -8.16
C SER A 130 15.96 10.37 -8.89
N ASP A 131 16.85 10.18 -9.87
CA ASP A 131 17.46 11.24 -10.68
C ASP A 131 16.45 11.99 -11.57
N GLN A 132 15.27 11.41 -11.77
CA GLN A 132 14.18 12.02 -12.53
C GLN A 132 13.31 12.95 -11.69
N ILE A 133 13.41 12.89 -10.37
CA ILE A 133 12.53 13.65 -9.47
C ILE A 133 13.04 15.07 -9.27
N GLN A 134 12.13 16.06 -9.40
CA GLN A 134 12.38 17.45 -9.01
C GLN A 134 12.15 17.64 -7.51
N HIS A 135 10.97 17.27 -7.03
CA HIS A 135 10.59 17.30 -5.63
C HIS A 135 9.42 16.35 -5.35
N VAL A 136 9.22 16.05 -4.07
CA VAL A 136 8.10 15.24 -3.58
C VAL A 136 7.32 16.02 -2.53
N ASP A 137 6.00 16.06 -2.68
CA ASP A 137 5.06 16.66 -1.74
C ASP A 137 4.33 15.55 -0.98
N VAL A 138 4.41 15.55 0.34
CA VAL A 138 3.69 14.63 1.22
C VAL A 138 2.53 15.37 1.88
N ILE A 139 1.30 14.93 1.66
CA ILE A 139 0.07 15.50 2.22
C ILE A 139 -0.58 14.45 3.11
N GLN A 140 -0.51 14.66 4.42
CA GLN A 140 -1.02 13.69 5.41
C GLN A 140 -2.53 13.79 5.60
N ASN A 141 -3.10 14.99 5.48
CA ASN A 141 -4.53 15.24 5.47
C ASN A 141 -4.94 15.92 4.15
N PRO A 142 -5.25 15.15 3.09
CA PRO A 142 -5.61 15.69 1.79
C PRO A 142 -6.86 16.55 1.85
N GLY A 143 -6.93 17.63 1.03
CA GLY A 143 -8.08 18.51 0.92
C GLY A 143 -9.32 17.85 0.31
N ALA A 144 -10.43 18.60 0.24
CA ALA A 144 -11.74 18.12 -0.20
C ALA A 144 -11.79 17.66 -1.68
N ARG A 145 -10.83 18.07 -2.51
CA ARG A 145 -10.67 17.62 -3.91
C ARG A 145 -10.33 16.14 -4.04
N TYR A 146 -9.80 15.54 -2.99
CA TYR A 146 -9.51 14.10 -2.92
C TYR A 146 -10.69 13.35 -2.31
N ALA A 147 -10.89 12.09 -2.71
CA ALA A 147 -11.97 11.26 -2.16
C ALA A 147 -11.87 11.16 -0.62
N ALA A 148 -13.00 11.05 0.06
CA ALA A 148 -13.03 10.97 1.52
C ALA A 148 -12.30 9.73 2.05
N THR A 149 -12.16 8.69 1.24
CA THR A 149 -11.40 7.47 1.53
C THR A 149 -9.88 7.60 1.34
N THR A 150 -9.39 8.75 0.78
CA THR A 150 -7.94 8.99 0.60
C THR A 150 -7.31 9.39 1.92
N LYS A 151 -6.49 8.55 2.51
CA LYS A 151 -5.85 8.80 3.81
C LYS A 151 -4.69 9.77 3.73
N ALA A 152 -3.88 9.65 2.68
CA ALA A 152 -2.72 10.50 2.43
C ALA A 152 -2.44 10.61 0.92
N VAL A 153 -1.68 11.62 0.52
CA VAL A 153 -1.29 11.83 -0.88
C VAL A 153 0.21 12.11 -0.97
N VAL A 154 0.87 11.48 -1.92
CA VAL A 154 2.26 11.75 -2.30
C VAL A 154 2.29 12.25 -3.74
N ARG A 155 2.72 13.49 -3.96
CA ARG A 155 2.87 14.08 -5.29
C ARG A 155 4.33 14.14 -5.68
N ILE A 156 4.71 13.38 -6.69
CA ILE A 156 6.04 13.35 -7.27
C ILE A 156 6.04 14.30 -8.48
N THR A 157 6.84 15.34 -8.42
CA THR A 157 7.07 16.22 -9.58
C THR A 157 8.39 15.82 -10.20
N LEU A 158 8.35 15.46 -11.47
CA LEU A 158 9.55 15.13 -12.23
C LEU A 158 10.21 16.40 -12.79
N LYS A 159 11.51 16.34 -13.03
CA LYS A 159 12.23 17.36 -13.79
C LYS A 159 11.62 17.51 -15.18
N LYS A 160 11.71 18.69 -15.79
CA LYS A 160 11.23 18.86 -17.17
C LYS A 160 11.97 17.89 -18.09
N ALA A 161 11.21 17.20 -18.91
CA ALA A 161 11.78 16.33 -19.92
C ALA A 161 12.56 17.17 -20.94
N GLN A 162 13.77 16.76 -21.25
CA GLN A 162 14.61 17.38 -22.27
C GLN A 162 14.65 16.46 -23.49
N GLY A 163 14.65 17.07 -24.71
CA GLY A 163 14.80 16.36 -25.96
C GLY A 163 13.51 15.87 -26.61
N GLU A 164 13.61 15.73 -27.92
CA GLU A 164 12.66 15.07 -28.80
C GLU A 164 13.27 13.74 -29.29
N GLY A 165 12.47 12.90 -29.95
CA GLY A 165 12.89 11.63 -30.52
C GLY A 165 12.60 10.43 -29.63
N LEU A 166 13.37 9.38 -29.86
CA LEU A 166 13.21 8.08 -29.20
C LEU A 166 14.06 7.99 -27.94
N SER A 167 13.48 7.45 -26.89
CA SER A 167 14.18 7.04 -25.67
C SER A 167 13.66 5.69 -25.17
N PHE A 168 14.48 4.96 -24.44
CA PHE A 168 14.01 3.75 -23.78
C PHE A 168 14.68 3.55 -22.40
N GLN A 169 14.02 2.80 -21.58
CA GLN A 169 14.53 2.29 -20.33
C GLN A 169 14.18 0.80 -20.22
N GLU A 170 15.18 0.00 -19.91
CA GLU A 170 15.06 -1.43 -19.63
C GLU A 170 15.43 -1.67 -18.18
N ASN A 171 14.60 -2.44 -17.47
CA ASN A 171 14.87 -2.84 -16.08
C ASN A 171 14.68 -4.35 -15.94
N LEU A 172 15.74 -5.04 -15.55
CA LEU A 172 15.74 -6.45 -15.24
C LEU A 172 16.02 -6.64 -13.75
N MET A 173 15.08 -7.27 -13.02
CA MET A 173 15.20 -7.50 -11.59
C MET A 173 15.17 -9.00 -11.29
N GLY A 174 16.16 -9.47 -10.53
CA GLY A 174 16.23 -10.81 -9.96
C GLY A 174 16.14 -10.77 -8.44
N MET A 175 15.44 -11.74 -7.85
CA MET A 175 15.33 -11.90 -6.41
C MET A 175 15.35 -13.39 -6.06
N TYR A 176 16.02 -13.75 -4.97
CA TYR A 176 16.08 -15.10 -4.45
C TYR A 176 15.86 -15.13 -2.95
N GLN A 177 14.91 -15.95 -2.51
CA GLN A 177 14.67 -16.25 -1.09
C GLN A 177 14.59 -17.78 -0.88
N TYR A 178 13.54 -18.44 -1.35
CA TYR A 178 13.39 -19.89 -1.45
C TYR A 178 13.38 -20.37 -2.89
N ASN A 179 12.89 -19.50 -3.77
CA ASN A 179 12.81 -19.70 -5.20
C ASN A 179 13.13 -18.36 -5.87
N TYR A 180 13.33 -18.35 -7.17
CA TYR A 180 13.67 -17.13 -7.87
C TYR A 180 12.43 -16.34 -8.30
N THR A 181 12.55 -15.03 -8.26
CA THR A 181 11.71 -14.06 -8.96
C THR A 181 12.56 -13.43 -10.05
N LEU A 182 11.97 -13.29 -11.22
CA LEU A 182 12.56 -12.56 -12.33
C LEU A 182 11.47 -11.66 -12.94
N THR A 183 11.76 -10.37 -13.06
CA THR A 183 10.88 -9.43 -13.74
C THR A 183 11.66 -8.62 -14.76
N ASN A 184 11.00 -8.33 -15.86
CA ASN A 184 11.48 -7.47 -16.91
C ASN A 184 10.49 -6.33 -17.11
N ASN A 185 10.97 -5.13 -17.36
CA ASN A 185 10.17 -3.99 -17.68
C ASN A 185 10.85 -3.10 -18.72
N LEU A 186 10.24 -2.99 -19.90
CA LEU A 186 10.69 -2.15 -21.00
C LEU A 186 9.73 -0.96 -21.18
N ASP A 187 10.26 0.25 -21.19
CA ASP A 187 9.56 1.47 -21.54
C ASP A 187 10.20 2.10 -22.79
N VAL A 188 9.39 2.36 -23.80
CA VAL A 188 9.79 3.05 -25.03
C VAL A 188 8.96 4.31 -25.15
N ASN A 189 9.60 5.45 -25.26
CA ASN A 189 8.93 6.74 -25.42
C ASN A 189 9.38 7.42 -26.73
N TYR A 190 8.41 7.89 -27.50
CA TYR A 190 8.64 8.71 -28.68
C TYR A 190 7.96 10.06 -28.55
N ARG A 191 8.72 11.12 -28.79
CA ARG A 191 8.24 12.50 -28.67
C ARG A 191 8.56 13.31 -29.90
N THR A 192 7.57 14.05 -30.39
CA THR A 192 7.75 15.06 -31.45
C THR A 192 6.74 16.17 -31.29
N GLY A 193 7.19 17.43 -31.22
CA GLY A 193 6.33 18.58 -30.98
C GLY A 193 5.41 18.43 -29.76
N GLY A 194 4.11 18.51 -29.97
CA GLY A 194 3.07 18.31 -28.94
C GLY A 194 2.75 16.86 -28.63
N LEU A 195 3.13 15.92 -29.50
CA LEU A 195 2.82 14.49 -29.36
C LEU A 195 3.84 13.78 -28.47
N ASP A 196 3.34 12.95 -27.55
CA ASP A 196 4.15 12.09 -26.68
C ASP A 196 3.46 10.72 -26.58
N ILE A 197 4.15 9.68 -27.04
CA ILE A 197 3.67 8.29 -27.03
C ILE A 197 4.61 7.48 -26.16
N THR A 198 4.07 6.77 -25.18
CA THR A 198 4.83 5.82 -24.35
C THR A 198 4.20 4.44 -24.47
N ALA A 199 4.98 3.47 -24.90
CA ALA A 199 4.65 2.06 -24.87
C ALA A 199 5.47 1.39 -23.77
N SER A 200 4.80 0.63 -22.89
CA SER A 200 5.45 -0.10 -21.82
C SER A 200 5.06 -1.57 -21.89
N PHE A 201 6.00 -2.44 -21.56
CA PHE A 201 5.75 -3.86 -21.44
C PHE A 201 6.42 -4.38 -20.17
N TRP A 202 5.61 -4.95 -19.31
CA TRP A 202 6.09 -5.64 -18.13
C TRP A 202 5.80 -7.14 -18.26
N ALA A 203 6.75 -7.98 -17.81
CA ALA A 203 6.56 -9.41 -17.66
C ALA A 203 7.30 -9.91 -16.41
N GLY A 204 6.72 -10.89 -15.72
CA GLY A 204 7.34 -11.40 -14.50
C GLY A 204 6.92 -12.79 -14.10
N ARG A 205 7.84 -13.47 -13.43
CA ARG A 205 7.63 -14.68 -12.65
C ARG A 205 8.04 -14.40 -11.21
N PHE A 206 7.08 -14.48 -10.29
CA PHE A 206 7.32 -14.35 -8.86
C PHE A 206 7.23 -15.73 -8.20
N GLY A 207 8.28 -16.16 -7.59
CA GLY A 207 8.34 -17.47 -6.93
C GLY A 207 9.19 -17.47 -5.67
N HIS A 208 9.70 -16.31 -5.27
CA HIS A 208 10.57 -16.22 -4.10
C HIS A 208 9.83 -16.44 -2.77
N SER A 209 8.51 -16.20 -2.73
CA SER A 209 7.72 -16.33 -1.50
C SER A 209 7.40 -17.78 -1.17
N LYS A 210 7.60 -18.13 0.08
CA LYS A 210 7.14 -19.37 0.72
C LYS A 210 6.38 -18.98 1.97
N SER A 211 5.13 -19.42 2.10
CA SER A 211 4.39 -19.30 3.37
C SER A 211 5.00 -20.31 4.35
N MET A 212 5.62 -19.80 5.40
CA MET A 212 6.04 -20.62 6.54
C MET A 212 5.53 -19.88 7.77
N GLN A 213 4.62 -20.51 8.48
CA GLN A 213 3.93 -19.86 9.59
C GLN A 213 3.45 -20.91 10.57
N ASP A 214 3.65 -20.66 11.85
CA ASP A 214 3.01 -21.42 12.89
C ASP A 214 1.87 -20.58 13.48
N ASN A 215 0.67 -21.18 13.54
CA ASN A 215 -0.53 -20.55 14.06
C ASN A 215 -1.00 -21.33 15.29
N THR A 216 -1.31 -20.63 16.37
CA THR A 216 -1.96 -21.21 17.54
C THR A 216 -3.32 -20.55 17.71
N MET A 217 -4.39 -21.34 17.63
CA MET A 217 -5.75 -20.91 17.96
C MET A 217 -6.10 -21.42 19.35
N SER A 218 -6.61 -20.56 20.22
CA SER A 218 -6.94 -20.88 21.62
C SER A 218 -8.31 -20.34 21.98
N TYR A 219 -9.18 -21.18 22.56
CA TYR A 219 -10.55 -20.79 22.94
C TYR A 219 -11.16 -21.79 23.94
N PHE A 220 -12.24 -21.37 24.60
CA PHE A 220 -13.03 -22.19 25.49
C PHE A 220 -14.38 -22.58 24.89
N VAL A 221 -14.82 -23.82 25.14
CA VAL A 221 -16.17 -24.30 24.87
C VAL A 221 -16.70 -24.92 26.16
N GLY A 222 -17.59 -24.23 26.85
CA GLY A 222 -17.96 -24.58 28.21
C GLY A 222 -16.73 -24.54 29.15
N PRO A 223 -16.46 -25.61 29.92
CA PRO A 223 -15.30 -25.68 30.78
C PRO A 223 -14.00 -26.09 30.08
N ASP A 224 -14.09 -26.61 28.84
CA ASP A 224 -12.95 -27.19 28.15
C ASP A 224 -12.16 -26.15 27.37
N HIS A 225 -10.84 -26.22 27.52
CA HIS A 225 -9.88 -25.37 26.77
C HIS A 225 -9.37 -26.10 25.53
N TYR A 226 -9.59 -25.52 24.37
CA TYR A 226 -9.15 -26.04 23.06
C TYR A 226 -7.95 -25.25 22.56
N THR A 227 -6.93 -25.97 22.09
CA THR A 227 -5.75 -25.37 21.46
C THR A 227 -5.45 -26.12 20.15
N GLY A 228 -5.47 -25.41 19.02
CA GLY A 228 -5.04 -25.90 17.72
C GLY A 228 -3.69 -25.29 17.35
N ILE A 229 -2.67 -26.11 17.13
CA ILE A 229 -1.36 -25.67 16.66
C ILE A 229 -1.21 -26.11 15.21
N THR A 230 -1.15 -25.14 14.29
CA THR A 230 -1.07 -25.37 12.85
C THR A 230 0.25 -24.87 12.31
N THR A 231 1.04 -25.75 11.70
CA THR A 231 2.20 -25.38 10.89
C THR A 231 1.77 -25.31 9.43
N GLN A 232 1.95 -24.15 8.81
CA GLN A 232 1.70 -23.90 7.40
C GLN A 232 3.00 -23.89 6.62
N ASN A 233 3.06 -24.66 5.53
CA ASN A 233 4.14 -24.63 4.55
C ASN A 233 3.56 -24.41 3.17
N GLY A 234 3.75 -23.23 2.61
CA GLY A 234 3.16 -22.87 1.35
C GLY A 234 4.15 -22.41 0.31
N LYS A 235 3.77 -22.56 -0.94
CA LYS A 235 4.51 -22.11 -2.12
C LYS A 235 3.58 -21.37 -3.05
N ASN A 236 3.95 -20.15 -3.39
CA ASN A 236 3.19 -19.31 -4.31
C ASN A 236 4.06 -18.92 -5.50
N ILE A 237 3.63 -19.30 -6.69
CA ILE A 237 4.30 -18.93 -7.95
C ILE A 237 3.28 -18.30 -8.86
N TRP A 238 3.45 -17.02 -9.16
CA TRP A 238 2.61 -16.37 -10.14
C TRP A 238 3.40 -15.83 -11.33
N LYS A 239 2.78 -15.84 -12.49
CA LYS A 239 3.31 -15.34 -13.75
C LYS A 239 2.35 -14.32 -14.31
N GLY A 240 2.88 -13.29 -14.94
CA GLY A 240 2.03 -12.28 -15.53
C GLY A 240 2.77 -11.43 -16.56
N TRP A 241 2.01 -10.73 -17.37
CA TRP A 241 2.51 -9.75 -18.32
C TRP A 241 1.49 -8.62 -18.52
N SER A 242 1.98 -7.46 -18.87
CA SER A 242 1.17 -6.24 -18.90
C SER A 242 1.70 -5.26 -19.93
N PRO A 243 1.15 -5.23 -21.17
CA PRO A 243 1.36 -4.14 -22.11
C PRO A 243 0.53 -2.92 -21.73
N GLN A 244 1.11 -1.75 -21.97
CA GLN A 244 0.50 -0.46 -21.72
C GLN A 244 0.84 0.49 -22.84
N LEU A 245 -0.14 1.32 -23.23
CA LEU A 245 0.05 2.40 -24.19
C LEU A 245 -0.51 3.70 -23.61
N GLN A 246 0.28 4.76 -23.68
CA GLN A 246 -0.12 6.12 -23.32
C GLN A 246 0.11 7.04 -24.51
N VAL A 247 -0.88 7.84 -24.82
CA VAL A 247 -0.78 8.88 -25.83
C VAL A 247 -1.18 10.20 -25.18
N ASN A 248 -0.35 11.22 -25.34
CA ASN A 248 -0.63 12.56 -24.87
C ASN A 248 -0.37 13.55 -25.99
N TYR A 249 -1.27 14.52 -26.16
CA TYR A 249 -1.13 15.59 -27.11
C TYR A 249 -1.32 16.96 -26.45
N MET A 250 -0.27 17.75 -26.49
CA MET A 250 -0.27 19.15 -26.03
C MET A 250 -0.58 20.06 -27.22
N VAL A 251 -1.81 20.56 -27.29
CA VAL A 251 -2.20 21.55 -28.31
C VAL A 251 -1.37 22.83 -28.16
N ASN A 252 -1.19 23.26 -26.91
CA ASN A 252 -0.37 24.38 -26.49
C ASN A 252 -0.09 24.28 -24.98
N GLU A 253 0.54 25.30 -24.38
CA GLU A 253 0.86 25.30 -22.95
C GLU A 253 -0.35 25.21 -22.02
N ASN A 254 -1.52 25.64 -22.50
CA ASN A 254 -2.77 25.69 -21.73
C ASN A 254 -3.71 24.51 -21.98
N HIS A 255 -3.52 23.70 -23.03
CA HIS A 255 -4.45 22.64 -23.39
C HIS A 255 -3.72 21.34 -23.72
N SER A 256 -4.06 20.28 -23.02
CA SER A 256 -3.60 18.93 -23.29
C SER A 256 -4.74 17.92 -23.12
N PHE A 257 -4.72 16.88 -23.93
CA PHE A 257 -5.57 15.71 -23.79
C PHE A 257 -4.76 14.45 -24.03
N GLY A 258 -5.26 13.34 -23.55
CA GLY A 258 -4.58 12.06 -23.74
C GLY A 258 -5.47 10.88 -23.40
N ALA A 259 -4.96 9.72 -23.74
CA ALA A 259 -5.57 8.44 -23.47
C ALA A 259 -4.51 7.45 -22.97
N PHE A 260 -4.95 6.55 -22.12
CA PHE A 260 -4.16 5.49 -21.53
C PHE A 260 -4.94 4.19 -21.63
N TYR A 261 -4.26 3.12 -22.02
CA TYR A 261 -4.80 1.77 -21.98
C TYR A 261 -3.75 0.81 -21.42
N LYS A 262 -4.19 -0.09 -20.53
CA LYS A 262 -3.37 -1.15 -19.94
C LYS A 262 -4.16 -2.44 -19.95
N PHE A 263 -3.51 -3.53 -20.31
CA PHE A 263 -4.03 -4.87 -20.15
C PHE A 263 -3.13 -5.65 -19.19
N ASP A 264 -3.69 -6.20 -18.12
CA ASP A 264 -3.00 -7.09 -17.19
C ASP A 264 -3.48 -8.53 -17.40
N ARG A 265 -2.56 -9.45 -17.57
CA ARG A 265 -2.86 -10.88 -17.69
C ARG A 265 -1.99 -11.69 -16.74
N HIS A 266 -2.65 -12.46 -15.86
CA HIS A 266 -2.03 -13.50 -15.05
C HIS A 266 -2.61 -14.84 -15.51
N PRO A 267 -1.93 -15.59 -16.40
CA PRO A 267 -2.46 -16.82 -16.96
C PRO A 267 -2.48 -17.96 -15.94
N SER A 268 -1.63 -17.88 -14.89
CA SER A 268 -1.55 -18.87 -13.82
C SER A 268 -0.92 -18.23 -12.58
N THR A 269 -1.53 -18.47 -11.44
CA THR A 269 -0.94 -18.28 -10.12
C THR A 269 -1.12 -19.58 -9.37
N ASP A 270 -0.06 -20.37 -9.32
CA ASP A 270 -0.03 -21.65 -8.63
C ASP A 270 0.21 -21.42 -7.15
N PHE A 271 -0.80 -21.66 -6.35
CA PHE A 271 -0.77 -21.56 -4.90
C PHE A 271 -0.94 -22.98 -4.33
N GLN A 272 -0.01 -23.38 -3.49
CA GLN A 272 -0.04 -24.64 -2.75
C GLN A 272 0.30 -24.36 -1.30
N ASP A 273 -0.56 -24.78 -0.38
CA ASP A 273 -0.34 -24.72 1.06
C ASP A 273 -0.60 -26.07 1.70
N ASP A 274 0.39 -26.57 2.42
CA ASP A 274 0.33 -27.74 3.26
C ASP A 274 0.16 -27.29 4.72
N PHE A 275 -0.89 -27.74 5.39
CA PHE A 275 -1.16 -27.47 6.79
C PHE A 275 -1.06 -28.77 7.59
N ILE A 276 -0.31 -28.74 8.69
CA ILE A 276 -0.26 -29.78 9.69
C ILE A 276 -0.83 -29.20 10.96
N THR A 277 -1.96 -29.73 11.45
CA THR A 277 -2.65 -29.23 12.64
C THR A 277 -2.70 -30.30 13.74
N ASN A 278 -2.25 -29.95 14.93
CA ASN A 278 -2.36 -30.73 16.14
C ASN A 278 -3.35 -30.06 17.09
N ASN A 279 -4.43 -30.75 17.43
CA ASN A 279 -5.47 -30.25 18.33
C ASN A 279 -5.33 -30.87 19.71
N PHE A 280 -5.52 -30.03 20.73
CA PHE A 280 -5.45 -30.39 22.14
C PHE A 280 -6.74 -29.95 22.85
N VAL A 281 -7.22 -30.79 23.77
CA VAL A 281 -8.32 -30.47 24.67
C VAL A 281 -7.79 -30.58 26.11
N ASN A 282 -7.87 -29.50 26.87
CA ASN A 282 -7.30 -29.40 28.22
C ASN A 282 -5.82 -29.84 28.29
N GLY A 283 -5.06 -29.55 27.23
CA GLY A 283 -3.66 -29.92 27.09
C GLY A 283 -3.40 -31.39 26.69
N ILE A 284 -4.43 -32.22 26.52
CA ILE A 284 -4.33 -33.59 26.01
C ILE A 284 -4.36 -33.57 24.48
N TYR A 285 -3.36 -34.22 23.87
CA TYR A 285 -3.31 -34.36 22.41
C TYR A 285 -4.48 -35.19 21.90
N ALA A 286 -5.42 -34.55 21.20
CA ALA A 286 -6.68 -35.14 20.79
C ALA A 286 -6.65 -35.65 19.35
N GLU A 287 -6.16 -34.84 18.41
CA GLU A 287 -6.28 -35.08 16.98
C GLU A 287 -5.07 -34.55 16.22
N HIS A 288 -4.77 -35.23 15.12
CA HIS A 288 -3.80 -34.82 14.11
C HIS A 288 -4.49 -34.67 12.75
N SER A 289 -4.27 -33.56 12.06
CA SER A 289 -4.75 -33.41 10.69
C SER A 289 -3.67 -32.86 9.73
N GLU A 290 -3.75 -33.32 8.50
CA GLU A 290 -2.93 -32.84 7.38
C GLU A 290 -3.87 -32.38 6.27
N SER A 291 -3.65 -31.16 5.77
CA SER A 291 -4.44 -30.59 4.67
C SER A 291 -3.51 -30.10 3.57
N ASP A 292 -3.78 -30.48 2.33
CA ASP A 292 -3.16 -29.95 1.10
C ASP A 292 -4.18 -29.07 0.38
N ILE A 293 -3.89 -27.79 0.24
CA ILE A 293 -4.73 -26.80 -0.47
C ILE A 293 -4.01 -26.36 -1.72
N ARG A 294 -4.66 -26.52 -2.87
CA ARG A 294 -4.15 -26.08 -4.17
C ARG A 294 -5.13 -25.15 -4.85
N GLN A 295 -4.63 -24.07 -5.43
CA GLN A 295 -5.41 -23.12 -6.20
C GLN A 295 -4.59 -22.64 -7.42
N ASN A 296 -5.27 -22.40 -8.53
CA ASN A 296 -4.68 -21.85 -9.73
C ASN A 296 -5.47 -20.63 -10.19
N ASP A 297 -5.11 -19.45 -9.69
CA ASP A 297 -5.80 -18.22 -10.04
C ASP A 297 -5.42 -17.78 -11.46
N ARG A 298 -6.44 -17.41 -12.22
CA ARG A 298 -6.33 -16.83 -13.56
C ARG A 298 -7.05 -15.49 -13.57
N PHE A 299 -6.38 -14.49 -14.08
CA PHE A 299 -6.85 -13.13 -13.98
C PHE A 299 -6.57 -12.35 -15.26
N SER A 300 -7.54 -11.55 -15.72
CA SER A 300 -7.37 -10.55 -16.76
C SER A 300 -8.03 -9.25 -16.36
N LYS A 301 -7.39 -8.13 -16.68
CA LYS A 301 -7.89 -6.78 -16.38
C LYS A 301 -7.58 -5.82 -17.49
N HIS A 302 -8.59 -5.06 -17.90
CA HIS A 302 -8.47 -3.94 -18.82
C HIS A 302 -8.68 -2.64 -18.06
N ILE A 303 -7.78 -1.70 -18.21
CA ILE A 303 -7.87 -0.37 -17.59
C ILE A 303 -7.69 0.67 -18.69
N PHE A 304 -8.55 1.65 -18.73
CA PHE A 304 -8.38 2.80 -19.58
C PHE A 304 -8.71 4.10 -18.86
N ASN A 305 -8.07 5.18 -19.29
CA ASN A 305 -8.37 6.54 -18.90
C ASN A 305 -8.31 7.44 -20.13
N ALA A 306 -9.20 8.41 -20.20
CA ALA A 306 -9.10 9.54 -21.10
C ALA A 306 -9.22 10.82 -20.29
N TYR A 307 -8.44 11.85 -20.66
CA TYR A 307 -8.44 13.10 -19.92
C TYR A 307 -8.35 14.32 -20.82
N TYR A 308 -8.88 15.43 -20.31
CA TYR A 308 -8.58 16.78 -20.75
C TYR A 308 -8.10 17.61 -19.57
N ASN A 309 -6.95 18.26 -19.74
CA ASN A 309 -6.42 19.21 -18.76
C ASN A 309 -6.14 20.53 -19.48
N GLY A 310 -6.80 21.61 -19.04
CA GLY A 310 -6.69 22.87 -19.75
C GLY A 310 -6.96 24.10 -18.88
N LYS A 311 -6.69 25.27 -19.48
CA LYS A 311 -6.92 26.57 -18.87
C LYS A 311 -7.58 27.51 -19.86
N VAL A 312 -8.80 27.93 -19.57
CA VAL A 312 -9.58 28.90 -20.34
C VAL A 312 -9.61 30.22 -19.58
N GLY A 313 -8.85 31.19 -20.02
CA GLY A 313 -8.62 32.43 -19.28
C GLY A 313 -8.00 32.14 -17.92
N LYS A 314 -8.74 32.41 -16.82
CA LYS A 314 -8.31 32.12 -15.45
C LYS A 314 -8.85 30.79 -14.92
N LEU A 315 -9.79 30.16 -15.63
CA LEU A 315 -10.41 28.90 -15.23
C LEU A 315 -9.53 27.71 -15.62
N GLY A 316 -9.04 26.97 -14.63
CA GLY A 316 -8.42 25.67 -14.82
C GLY A 316 -9.49 24.58 -14.86
N ILE A 317 -9.35 23.64 -15.78
CA ILE A 317 -10.25 22.50 -16.01
C ILE A 317 -9.44 21.23 -16.01
N ASP A 318 -9.83 20.25 -15.20
CA ASP A 318 -9.28 18.89 -15.19
C ASP A 318 -10.44 17.91 -15.26
N PHE A 319 -10.58 17.22 -16.39
CA PHE A 319 -11.66 16.28 -16.66
C PHE A 319 -11.09 14.90 -16.98
N ASN A 320 -11.65 13.86 -16.36
CA ASN A 320 -11.20 12.47 -16.53
C ASN A 320 -12.40 11.53 -16.66
N ILE A 321 -12.23 10.53 -17.53
CA ILE A 321 -13.13 9.37 -17.67
C ILE A 321 -12.27 8.12 -17.52
N ASP A 322 -12.69 7.19 -16.68
CA ASP A 322 -12.00 5.94 -16.40
C ASP A 322 -12.93 4.75 -16.59
N GLY A 323 -12.33 3.63 -16.99
CA GLY A 323 -12.98 2.33 -17.01
C GLY A 323 -12.04 1.23 -16.55
N LEU A 324 -12.62 0.22 -15.89
CA LEU A 324 -11.92 -1.00 -15.50
C LEU A 324 -12.86 -2.18 -15.68
N PHE A 325 -12.36 -3.21 -16.37
CA PHE A 325 -13.05 -4.48 -16.56
C PHE A 325 -12.11 -5.59 -16.15
N ASP A 326 -12.51 -6.42 -15.23
CA ASP A 326 -11.73 -7.59 -14.83
C ASP A 326 -12.55 -8.86 -14.77
N ASP A 327 -11.87 -9.98 -14.96
CA ASP A 327 -12.38 -11.33 -14.85
C ASP A 327 -11.34 -12.19 -14.12
N THR A 328 -11.77 -12.85 -13.05
CA THR A 328 -10.93 -13.69 -12.19
C THR A 328 -11.58 -15.04 -12.01
N LYS A 329 -10.80 -16.11 -12.21
CA LYS A 329 -11.22 -17.50 -12.00
C LYS A 329 -10.23 -18.19 -11.07
N VAL A 330 -10.75 -18.83 -10.03
CA VAL A 330 -9.95 -19.52 -8.99
C VAL A 330 -10.49 -20.93 -8.78
N PRO A 331 -10.13 -21.89 -9.64
CA PRO A 331 -10.32 -23.29 -9.30
C PRO A 331 -9.40 -23.68 -8.14
N GLY A 332 -9.89 -24.50 -7.24
CA GLY A 332 -9.15 -24.95 -6.08
C GLY A 332 -9.56 -26.36 -5.66
N SER A 333 -8.62 -27.06 -5.03
CA SER A 333 -8.87 -28.35 -4.38
C SER A 333 -8.27 -28.34 -2.98
N THR A 334 -8.96 -29.02 -2.05
CA THR A 334 -8.47 -29.24 -0.69
C THR A 334 -8.65 -30.70 -0.35
N THR A 335 -7.59 -31.36 0.08
CA THR A 335 -7.66 -32.71 0.65
C THR A 335 -7.18 -32.66 2.08
N GLU A 336 -7.97 -33.18 3.00
CA GLU A 336 -7.64 -33.25 4.42
C GLU A 336 -7.78 -34.67 4.94
N SER A 337 -6.80 -35.14 5.72
CA SER A 337 -6.93 -36.33 6.54
C SER A 337 -6.83 -35.94 8.02
N MET A 338 -7.71 -36.42 8.88
CA MET A 338 -7.72 -36.21 10.32
C MET A 338 -7.80 -37.52 11.06
N THR A 339 -6.90 -37.74 11.99
CA THR A 339 -6.80 -38.94 12.81
C THR A 339 -7.02 -38.60 14.27
N ALA A 340 -7.95 -39.34 14.91
CA ALA A 340 -8.14 -39.25 16.36
C ALA A 340 -6.99 -39.96 17.10
N ILE A 341 -6.32 -39.25 17.99
CA ILE A 341 -5.10 -39.71 18.67
C ILE A 341 -5.43 -40.23 20.07
N SER A 342 -6.41 -39.61 20.74
CA SER A 342 -6.79 -40.00 22.12
C SER A 342 -8.30 -39.91 22.31
N SER A 343 -8.76 -40.32 23.49
CA SER A 343 -10.18 -40.22 23.89
C SER A 343 -10.66 -38.79 24.14
N ALA A 344 -9.78 -37.81 24.02
CA ALA A 344 -10.13 -36.38 24.02
C ALA A 344 -10.70 -35.91 22.66
N SER A 345 -10.54 -36.70 21.59
CA SER A 345 -11.24 -36.50 20.31
C SER A 345 -12.71 -36.91 20.40
N SER A 346 -13.52 -36.26 19.59
CA SER A 346 -14.94 -36.66 19.39
C SER A 346 -15.09 -37.97 18.63
N LEU A 347 -14.03 -38.53 18.04
CA LEU A 347 -14.01 -39.78 17.28
C LEU A 347 -13.28 -40.89 18.08
N PRO A 348 -13.60 -42.17 17.82
CA PRO A 348 -12.86 -43.29 18.41
C PRO A 348 -11.36 -43.23 18.07
N VAL A 349 -10.51 -43.53 19.03
CA VAL A 349 -9.04 -43.51 18.88
C VAL A 349 -8.60 -44.37 17.70
N GLY A 350 -7.71 -43.84 16.87
CA GLY A 350 -7.19 -44.45 15.66
C GLY A 350 -8.12 -44.33 14.44
N THR A 351 -9.28 -43.69 14.56
CA THR A 351 -10.13 -43.40 13.40
C THR A 351 -9.51 -42.31 12.55
N THR A 352 -9.37 -42.55 11.25
CA THR A 352 -8.97 -41.56 10.27
C THR A 352 -10.15 -41.20 9.37
N VAL A 353 -10.44 -39.92 9.23
CA VAL A 353 -11.45 -39.35 8.33
C VAL A 353 -10.73 -38.58 7.24
N VAL A 354 -11.09 -38.86 5.97
CA VAL A 354 -10.57 -38.14 4.80
C VAL A 354 -11.68 -37.32 4.17
N ARG A 355 -11.37 -36.06 3.86
CA ARG A 355 -12.26 -35.12 3.18
C ARG A 355 -11.60 -34.58 1.94
N SER A 356 -12.33 -34.47 0.85
CA SER A 356 -11.91 -33.77 -0.35
C SER A 356 -12.95 -32.73 -0.75
N ILE A 357 -12.48 -31.55 -1.11
CA ILE A 357 -13.30 -30.42 -1.55
C ILE A 357 -12.72 -29.88 -2.84
N GLU A 358 -13.53 -29.89 -3.89
CA GLU A 358 -13.23 -29.12 -5.12
C GLU A 358 -14.05 -27.84 -5.09
N SER A 359 -13.41 -26.71 -5.39
CA SER A 359 -14.05 -25.41 -5.36
C SER A 359 -13.72 -24.58 -6.61
N ASN A 360 -14.63 -23.70 -6.97
CA ASN A 360 -14.40 -22.75 -8.04
C ASN A 360 -15.01 -21.40 -7.69
N THR A 361 -14.22 -20.33 -7.82
CA THR A 361 -14.68 -18.96 -7.69
C THR A 361 -14.54 -18.25 -9.02
N ASN A 362 -15.60 -17.57 -9.44
CA ASN A 362 -15.58 -16.66 -10.57
C ASN A 362 -15.99 -15.28 -10.09
N SER A 363 -15.22 -14.26 -10.40
CA SER A 363 -15.59 -12.89 -10.09
C SER A 363 -15.29 -11.95 -11.25
N SER A 364 -16.16 -10.96 -11.45
CA SER A 364 -15.95 -9.92 -12.45
C SER A 364 -16.36 -8.56 -11.94
N ASN A 365 -15.72 -7.51 -12.46
CA ASN A 365 -16.09 -6.12 -12.23
C ASN A 365 -16.22 -5.38 -13.57
N ASN A 366 -17.28 -4.57 -13.68
CA ASN A 366 -17.49 -3.61 -14.77
C ASN A 366 -17.63 -2.23 -14.15
N PHE A 367 -16.56 -1.46 -14.17
CA PHE A 367 -16.46 -0.17 -13.50
C PHE A 367 -16.29 0.99 -14.46
N TRP A 368 -16.99 2.09 -14.18
CA TRP A 368 -16.89 3.38 -14.86
C TRP A 368 -16.82 4.51 -13.86
N ALA A 369 -16.05 5.55 -14.20
CA ALA A 369 -15.98 6.75 -13.40
C ALA A 369 -15.79 7.99 -14.28
N THR A 370 -16.30 9.13 -13.80
CA THR A 370 -16.03 10.45 -14.38
C THR A 370 -15.76 11.45 -13.26
N LYS A 371 -14.82 12.36 -13.50
CA LYS A 371 -14.43 13.40 -12.53
C LYS A 371 -14.14 14.71 -13.23
N LEU A 372 -14.69 15.80 -12.69
CA LEU A 372 -14.41 17.17 -13.13
C LEU A 372 -13.92 17.99 -11.95
N VAL A 373 -12.79 18.65 -12.12
CA VAL A 373 -12.24 19.62 -11.16
C VAL A 373 -12.06 20.96 -11.86
N LEU A 374 -12.64 21.99 -11.29
CA LEU A 374 -12.52 23.38 -11.73
C LEU A 374 -11.72 24.17 -10.72
N THR A 375 -10.73 24.97 -11.16
CA THR A 375 -9.93 25.84 -10.32
C THR A 375 -9.98 27.27 -10.81
N TYR A 376 -10.18 28.21 -9.90
CA TYR A 376 -10.27 29.64 -10.24
C TYR A 376 -9.57 30.51 -9.20
N PRO A 377 -8.64 31.41 -9.60
CA PRO A 377 -8.03 32.35 -8.69
C PRO A 377 -9.03 33.47 -8.33
N ILE A 378 -9.39 33.56 -7.06
CA ILE A 378 -10.34 34.56 -6.55
C ILE A 378 -9.88 35.06 -5.17
N TRP A 379 -10.11 36.34 -4.87
CA TRP A 379 -9.83 36.99 -3.56
C TRP A 379 -8.39 36.74 -3.05
N LYS A 380 -7.40 36.83 -3.93
CA LYS A 380 -5.98 36.54 -3.66
C LYS A 380 -5.71 35.12 -3.16
N GLY A 381 -6.62 34.17 -3.43
CA GLY A 381 -6.52 32.76 -3.15
C GLY A 381 -6.92 31.92 -4.36
N GLU A 382 -7.08 30.63 -4.15
CA GLU A 382 -7.53 29.67 -5.15
C GLU A 382 -8.80 28.96 -4.66
N LEU A 383 -9.86 29.06 -5.45
CA LEU A 383 -11.08 28.28 -5.28
C LEU A 383 -10.98 27.04 -6.17
N SER A 384 -11.22 25.87 -5.59
CA SER A 384 -11.36 24.61 -6.34
C SER A 384 -12.71 23.99 -6.02
N MET A 385 -13.44 23.56 -7.05
CA MET A 385 -14.72 22.87 -6.93
C MET A 385 -14.83 21.76 -7.97
N GLY A 386 -15.66 20.77 -7.71
CA GLY A 386 -15.84 19.70 -8.68
C GLY A 386 -16.78 18.62 -8.22
N GLY A 387 -16.91 17.62 -9.08
CA GLY A 387 -17.72 16.43 -8.83
C GLY A 387 -17.09 15.18 -9.39
N GLU A 388 -17.55 14.06 -8.87
CA GLU A 388 -17.12 12.73 -9.27
C GLU A 388 -18.32 11.79 -9.21
N TYR A 389 -18.49 10.97 -10.24
CA TYR A 389 -19.49 9.92 -10.28
C TYR A 389 -18.82 8.60 -10.63
N THR A 390 -19.20 7.53 -9.93
CA THR A 390 -18.71 6.18 -10.16
C THR A 390 -19.85 5.18 -10.19
N TYR A 391 -19.72 4.16 -11.03
CA TYR A 391 -20.61 3.02 -11.07
C TYR A 391 -19.79 1.74 -11.18
N ASN A 392 -20.11 0.75 -10.35
CA ASN A 392 -19.54 -0.60 -10.40
C ASN A 392 -20.65 -1.65 -10.43
N HIS A 393 -20.50 -2.57 -11.34
CA HIS A 393 -21.27 -3.81 -11.40
C HIS A 393 -20.31 -4.97 -11.14
N ARG A 394 -20.46 -5.64 -10.01
CA ARG A 394 -19.66 -6.79 -9.60
C ARG A 394 -20.49 -8.05 -9.49
N THR A 395 -19.95 -9.17 -9.95
CA THR A 395 -20.48 -10.51 -9.70
C THR A 395 -19.43 -11.37 -9.01
N ASP A 396 -19.84 -12.21 -8.07
CA ASP A 396 -19.04 -13.21 -7.39
C ASP A 396 -19.83 -14.50 -7.26
N ALA A 397 -19.40 -15.56 -7.93
CA ALA A 397 -20.00 -16.89 -7.83
C ALA A 397 -18.98 -17.85 -7.19
N TYR A 398 -19.39 -18.54 -6.14
CA TYR A 398 -18.64 -19.60 -5.49
C TYR A 398 -19.42 -20.90 -5.56
N SER A 399 -18.81 -21.95 -6.09
CA SER A 399 -19.35 -23.30 -6.13
C SER A 399 -18.33 -24.28 -5.57
N PHE A 400 -18.82 -25.39 -5.00
CA PHE A 400 -17.94 -26.43 -4.48
C PHE A 400 -18.67 -27.79 -4.51
N THR A 401 -17.88 -28.86 -4.45
CA THR A 401 -18.30 -30.23 -4.16
C THR A 401 -17.42 -30.79 -3.05
N ALA A 402 -18.01 -31.54 -2.13
CA ALA A 402 -17.30 -32.15 -1.02
C ALA A 402 -17.72 -33.63 -0.86
N THR A 403 -16.82 -34.46 -0.35
CA THR A 403 -17.06 -35.90 -0.11
C THR A 403 -17.99 -36.17 1.06
N ASP A 404 -18.15 -35.20 1.97
CA ASP A 404 -19.03 -35.27 3.13
C ASP A 404 -19.71 -33.90 3.38
N ALA A 405 -20.62 -33.84 4.33
CA ALA A 405 -21.34 -32.63 4.66
C ALA A 405 -20.40 -31.60 5.31
N VAL A 406 -20.34 -30.39 4.74
CA VAL A 406 -19.62 -29.25 5.26
C VAL A 406 -20.56 -28.07 5.44
N PRO A 407 -20.41 -27.21 6.45
CA PRO A 407 -21.28 -26.05 6.69
C PRO A 407 -20.95 -24.88 5.72
N VAL A 408 -20.60 -25.18 4.48
CA VAL A 408 -20.34 -24.24 3.41
C VAL A 408 -21.53 -24.25 2.44
N LYS A 409 -21.83 -23.08 1.88
CA LYS A 409 -22.87 -22.94 0.85
C LYS A 409 -22.29 -22.32 -0.41
N ALA A 410 -22.79 -22.75 -1.55
CA ALA A 410 -22.56 -22.02 -2.79
C ALA A 410 -23.15 -20.61 -2.68
N THR A 411 -22.57 -19.65 -3.38
CA THR A 411 -23.05 -18.27 -3.43
C THR A 411 -23.03 -17.77 -4.86
N ASP A 412 -23.99 -16.90 -5.20
CA ASP A 412 -24.04 -16.17 -6.48
C ASP A 412 -24.43 -14.73 -6.17
N THR A 413 -23.45 -13.90 -5.85
CA THR A 413 -23.68 -12.55 -5.39
C THR A 413 -23.45 -11.53 -6.51
N LYS A 414 -24.32 -10.51 -6.52
CA LYS A 414 -24.24 -9.38 -7.43
C LYS A 414 -24.34 -8.09 -6.64
N ILE A 415 -23.39 -7.17 -6.85
CA ILE A 415 -23.33 -5.88 -6.22
C ILE A 415 -23.37 -4.78 -7.30
N ASN A 416 -24.37 -3.91 -7.23
CA ASN A 416 -24.44 -2.69 -8.02
C ASN A 416 -24.19 -1.49 -7.11
N GLU A 417 -23.05 -0.86 -7.23
CA GLU A 417 -22.70 0.31 -6.43
C GLU A 417 -22.58 1.56 -7.30
N SER A 418 -23.29 2.62 -6.92
CA SER A 418 -23.12 3.95 -7.49
C SER A 418 -22.71 4.93 -6.40
N ALA A 419 -21.76 5.81 -6.70
CA ALA A 419 -21.40 6.88 -5.78
C ALA A 419 -21.28 8.22 -6.52
N ALA A 420 -21.87 9.25 -5.93
CA ALA A 420 -21.79 10.62 -6.40
C ALA A 420 -21.15 11.50 -5.33
N ALA A 421 -20.24 12.37 -5.73
CA ALA A 421 -19.56 13.28 -4.82
C ALA A 421 -19.47 14.67 -5.40
N GLY A 422 -19.61 15.69 -4.52
CA GLY A 422 -19.34 17.08 -4.84
C GLY A 422 -18.43 17.70 -3.78
N PHE A 423 -17.56 18.63 -4.18
CA PHE A 423 -16.67 19.31 -3.24
C PHE A 423 -16.44 20.76 -3.60
N VAL A 424 -16.07 21.52 -2.58
CA VAL A 424 -15.53 22.88 -2.68
C VAL A 424 -14.39 23.06 -1.69
N GLU A 425 -13.31 23.70 -2.10
CA GLU A 425 -12.21 24.09 -1.22
C GLU A 425 -11.67 25.47 -1.62
N TYR A 426 -11.25 26.24 -0.61
CA TYR A 426 -10.63 27.54 -0.81
C TYR A 426 -9.36 27.64 0.03
N GLY A 427 -8.27 28.07 -0.60
CA GLY A 427 -6.97 28.26 0.04
C GLY A 427 -6.41 29.65 -0.24
N ARG A 428 -5.87 30.31 0.81
CA ARG A 428 -5.26 31.65 0.70
C ARG A 428 -4.11 31.85 1.66
N VAL A 429 -3.16 32.71 1.25
CA VAL A 429 -2.08 33.20 2.10
C VAL A 429 -2.46 34.54 2.74
N PHE A 430 -2.38 34.65 4.06
CA PHE A 430 -2.57 35.83 4.87
C PHE A 430 -1.24 36.23 5.53
N GLY A 431 -0.49 37.10 4.89
CA GLY A 431 0.87 37.39 5.33
C GLY A 431 1.76 36.16 5.27
N LYS A 432 2.14 35.62 6.43
CA LYS A 432 2.92 34.37 6.54
C LYS A 432 2.05 33.12 6.77
N LEU A 433 0.77 33.30 7.07
CA LEU A 433 -0.17 32.19 7.32
C LEU A 433 -0.81 31.75 6.01
N TYR A 434 -0.65 30.47 5.66
CA TYR A 434 -1.51 29.82 4.67
C TYR A 434 -2.68 29.15 5.39
N ALA A 435 -3.90 29.43 4.93
CA ALA A 435 -5.11 28.80 5.42
C ALA A 435 -5.89 28.18 4.24
N LYS A 436 -6.38 26.96 4.42
CA LYS A 436 -7.22 26.26 3.45
C LYS A 436 -8.33 25.56 4.19
N VAL A 437 -9.55 25.69 3.67
CA VAL A 437 -10.74 24.98 4.15
C VAL A 437 -11.43 24.30 2.97
N GLY A 438 -12.04 23.17 3.21
CA GLY A 438 -12.76 22.43 2.19
C GLY A 438 -13.88 21.59 2.79
N LEU A 439 -14.89 21.35 1.98
CA LEU A 439 -16.01 20.49 2.31
C LEU A 439 -16.33 19.59 1.12
N ARG A 440 -16.49 18.32 1.38
CA ARG A 440 -16.92 17.31 0.41
C ARG A 440 -18.16 16.60 0.94
N TYR A 441 -19.11 16.35 0.06
CA TYR A 441 -20.25 15.47 0.29
C TYR A 441 -20.12 14.26 -0.61
N GLU A 442 -20.32 13.06 -0.08
CA GLU A 442 -20.38 11.82 -0.84
C GLU A 442 -21.68 11.09 -0.53
N HIS A 443 -22.39 10.67 -1.56
CA HIS A 443 -23.57 9.83 -1.48
C HIS A 443 -23.27 8.49 -2.17
N LEU A 444 -23.57 7.39 -1.48
CA LEU A 444 -23.35 6.03 -1.98
C LEU A 444 -24.65 5.24 -1.90
N LYS A 445 -24.96 4.55 -2.99
CA LYS A 445 -26.01 3.55 -3.07
C LYS A 445 -25.41 2.23 -3.51
N ASN A 446 -25.69 1.17 -2.74
CA ASN A 446 -25.24 -0.20 -3.01
C ASN A 446 -26.47 -1.11 -2.94
N ASP A 447 -26.80 -1.77 -4.07
CA ASP A 447 -27.84 -2.78 -4.15
C ASP A 447 -27.16 -4.16 -4.21
N TYR A 448 -27.51 -5.03 -3.28
CA TYR A 448 -26.94 -6.37 -3.10
C TYR A 448 -27.99 -7.46 -3.44
N TYR A 449 -27.54 -8.47 -4.16
CA TYR A 449 -28.36 -9.63 -4.55
C TYR A 449 -27.60 -10.91 -4.24
N ASP A 450 -28.32 -11.95 -3.79
CA ASP A 450 -27.81 -13.32 -3.69
C ASP A 450 -28.76 -14.25 -4.45
N PHE A 451 -28.21 -15.07 -5.34
CA PHE A 451 -28.98 -15.89 -6.31
C PHE A 451 -30.09 -15.12 -7.04
N GLY A 452 -29.83 -13.87 -7.40
CA GLY A 452 -30.78 -12.98 -8.08
C GLY A 452 -31.85 -12.36 -7.19
N VAL A 453 -31.94 -12.73 -5.92
CA VAL A 453 -32.86 -12.13 -4.93
C VAL A 453 -32.18 -10.92 -4.29
N ARG A 454 -32.91 -9.80 -4.21
CA ARG A 454 -32.40 -8.60 -3.58
C ARG A 454 -32.50 -8.73 -2.05
N GLU A 455 -31.36 -8.49 -1.37
CA GLU A 455 -31.25 -8.58 0.09
C GLU A 455 -31.30 -7.15 0.68
N ASP A 456 -32.50 -6.70 1.05
CA ASP A 456 -32.76 -5.33 1.45
C ASP A 456 -32.02 -4.88 2.72
N ASP A 457 -31.80 -5.78 3.67
CA ASP A 457 -31.09 -5.54 4.94
C ASP A 457 -29.57 -5.37 4.75
N VAL A 458 -29.04 -5.88 3.64
CA VAL A 458 -27.64 -5.71 3.25
C VAL A 458 -27.42 -4.49 2.34
N CYS A 459 -28.48 -4.07 1.61
CA CYS A 459 -28.42 -2.88 0.76
C CYS A 459 -28.07 -1.62 1.56
N ARG A 460 -27.32 -0.70 0.96
CA ARG A 460 -26.85 0.53 1.60
C ARG A 460 -27.23 1.76 0.77
N ASN A 461 -27.71 2.79 1.45
CA ASN A 461 -28.00 4.09 0.86
C ASN A 461 -27.71 5.18 1.91
N TYR A 462 -26.58 5.88 1.78
CA TYR A 462 -26.17 6.88 2.76
C TYR A 462 -25.34 8.00 2.14
N GLY A 463 -25.36 9.16 2.81
CA GLY A 463 -24.57 10.32 2.43
C GLY A 463 -23.87 10.94 3.62
N ASP A 464 -22.64 11.39 3.41
CA ASP A 464 -21.75 11.91 4.47
C ASP A 464 -21.01 13.17 4.06
N TRP A 465 -20.78 14.04 5.04
CA TRP A 465 -19.99 15.26 4.92
C TRP A 465 -18.56 15.05 5.44
N PHE A 466 -17.57 15.51 4.67
CA PHE A 466 -16.16 15.38 4.95
C PHE A 466 -15.47 16.74 4.98
N PRO A 467 -15.46 17.44 6.11
CA PRO A 467 -14.76 18.70 6.29
C PRO A 467 -13.23 18.49 6.35
N THR A 468 -12.49 19.47 5.81
CA THR A 468 -11.04 19.55 5.87
C THR A 468 -10.59 20.96 6.21
N ALA A 469 -9.51 21.10 6.97
CA ALA A 469 -8.89 22.39 7.28
C ALA A 469 -7.38 22.24 7.38
N VAL A 470 -6.62 23.23 6.90
CA VAL A 470 -5.17 23.30 7.00
C VAL A 470 -4.75 24.72 7.34
N LEU A 471 -3.87 24.84 8.33
CA LEU A 471 -3.16 26.08 8.68
C LEU A 471 -1.67 25.81 8.64
N SER A 472 -0.91 26.63 7.90
CA SER A 472 0.54 26.45 7.78
C SER A 472 1.23 27.80 7.87
N MET A 473 2.28 27.91 8.69
CA MET A 473 3.05 29.14 8.84
C MET A 473 4.47 28.89 9.33
N PRO A 474 5.43 29.74 8.98
CA PRO A 474 6.74 29.76 9.62
C PRO A 474 6.65 30.47 10.99
N VAL A 475 7.20 29.84 12.02
CA VAL A 475 7.39 30.41 13.37
C VAL A 475 8.88 30.45 13.64
N GLY A 476 9.49 31.62 13.50
CA GLY A 476 10.95 31.76 13.49
C GLY A 476 11.56 30.95 12.32
N LYS A 477 12.40 29.99 12.63
CA LYS A 477 13.06 29.09 11.66
C LYS A 477 12.31 27.76 11.47
N VAL A 478 11.28 27.50 12.28
CA VAL A 478 10.46 26.28 12.21
C VAL A 478 9.30 26.51 11.25
N GLN A 479 9.04 25.55 10.38
CA GLN A 479 7.84 25.51 9.54
C GLN A 479 6.80 24.64 10.24
N LEU A 480 5.63 25.21 10.57
CA LEU A 480 4.54 24.52 11.23
C LEU A 480 3.36 24.32 10.28
N SER A 481 2.68 23.19 10.39
CA SER A 481 1.40 22.93 9.74
C SER A 481 0.50 22.15 10.69
N LEU A 482 -0.73 22.64 10.89
CA LEU A 482 -1.80 21.94 11.60
C LEU A 482 -2.91 21.63 10.60
N SER A 483 -3.38 20.41 10.57
CA SER A 483 -4.46 20.00 9.67
C SER A 483 -5.46 19.12 10.38
N TYR A 484 -6.72 19.25 9.97
CA TYR A 484 -7.85 18.42 10.40
C TYR A 484 -8.54 17.82 9.18
N ARG A 485 -9.00 16.57 9.32
CA ARG A 485 -9.83 15.90 8.34
C ARG A 485 -10.75 14.87 9.01
N ARG A 486 -11.97 14.74 8.53
CA ARG A 486 -12.79 13.53 8.68
C ARG A 486 -12.58 12.68 7.42
N ASP A 487 -12.28 11.39 7.56
CA ASP A 487 -12.17 10.44 6.47
C ASP A 487 -13.02 9.18 6.72
N ILE A 488 -13.19 8.37 5.67
CA ILE A 488 -13.95 7.13 5.68
C ILE A 488 -13.12 6.01 5.05
N LYS A 489 -13.18 4.80 5.61
CA LYS A 489 -12.71 3.56 4.96
C LYS A 489 -13.93 2.69 4.69
N ARG A 490 -14.26 2.48 3.42
CA ARG A 490 -15.30 1.54 3.02
C ARG A 490 -14.73 0.12 2.94
N PRO A 491 -15.47 -0.92 3.34
CA PRO A 491 -15.02 -2.30 3.18
C PRO A 491 -14.71 -2.63 1.71
N ASN A 492 -13.77 -3.51 1.49
CA ASN A 492 -13.51 -4.07 0.16
C ASN A 492 -14.70 -4.92 -0.29
N TYR A 493 -14.91 -5.05 -1.60
CA TYR A 493 -16.02 -5.89 -2.11
C TYR A 493 -15.85 -7.35 -1.70
N SER A 494 -14.62 -7.88 -1.68
CA SER A 494 -14.33 -9.22 -1.18
C SER A 494 -14.68 -9.43 0.29
N SER A 495 -14.62 -8.37 1.11
CA SER A 495 -15.06 -8.41 2.52
C SER A 495 -16.59 -8.40 2.65
N LEU A 496 -17.32 -7.99 1.61
CA LEU A 496 -18.78 -7.89 1.60
C LEU A 496 -19.47 -9.14 1.04
N THR A 497 -18.76 -10.19 0.63
CA THR A 497 -19.34 -11.41 0.09
C THR A 497 -19.84 -12.34 1.19
N ASN A 498 -20.81 -13.21 0.88
CA ASN A 498 -21.23 -14.31 1.75
C ASN A 498 -20.39 -15.59 1.54
N SER A 499 -19.45 -15.58 0.58
CA SER A 499 -18.66 -16.77 0.23
C SER A 499 -17.86 -17.25 1.43
N THR A 500 -18.03 -18.52 1.79
CA THR A 500 -17.31 -19.16 2.88
C THR A 500 -16.30 -20.15 2.31
N ILE A 501 -15.04 -19.99 2.72
CA ILE A 501 -13.91 -20.79 2.27
C ILE A 501 -13.57 -21.79 3.37
N TYR A 502 -13.39 -23.03 3.00
CA TYR A 502 -12.86 -24.07 3.87
C TYR A 502 -11.34 -23.90 4.02
N ILE A 503 -10.85 -23.88 5.25
CA ILE A 503 -9.42 -23.88 5.56
C ILE A 503 -9.02 -25.26 6.08
N ASN A 504 -9.72 -25.74 7.11
CA ASN A 504 -9.62 -27.08 7.65
C ASN A 504 -10.95 -27.43 8.37
N ARG A 505 -11.04 -28.63 8.92
CA ARG A 505 -12.25 -29.17 9.58
C ARG A 505 -12.87 -28.22 10.60
N TYR A 506 -12.06 -27.45 11.32
CA TYR A 506 -12.50 -26.55 12.41
C TYR A 506 -12.38 -25.07 12.09
N SER A 507 -11.93 -24.72 10.87
CA SER A 507 -11.68 -23.34 10.51
C SER A 507 -12.20 -23.00 9.13
N TYR A 508 -13.08 -22.02 9.08
CA TYR A 508 -13.69 -21.47 7.86
C TYR A 508 -13.40 -19.96 7.81
N GLN A 509 -13.36 -19.41 6.61
CA GLN A 509 -13.22 -17.98 6.42
C GLN A 509 -14.34 -17.46 5.53
N SER A 510 -14.93 -16.30 5.89
CA SER A 510 -15.94 -15.65 5.06
C SER A 510 -15.75 -14.13 5.02
N GLY A 511 -16.46 -13.46 4.11
CA GLY A 511 -16.75 -12.05 4.24
C GLY A 511 -17.89 -11.79 5.22
N ASN A 512 -18.30 -10.53 5.27
CA ASN A 512 -19.42 -10.09 6.09
C ASN A 512 -20.15 -8.93 5.37
N PRO A 513 -21.30 -9.20 4.73
CA PRO A 513 -22.05 -8.17 3.99
C PRO A 513 -22.62 -7.08 4.89
N TYR A 514 -22.68 -7.30 6.22
CA TYR A 514 -23.16 -6.34 7.20
C TYR A 514 -22.11 -5.32 7.65
N LEU A 515 -20.88 -5.38 7.13
CA LEU A 515 -19.83 -4.42 7.49
C LEU A 515 -20.23 -2.97 7.23
N LYS A 516 -19.96 -2.13 8.21
CA LYS A 516 -20.12 -0.67 8.14
C LYS A 516 -18.80 -0.03 7.72
N PRO A 517 -18.84 1.16 7.11
CA PRO A 517 -17.63 1.95 6.92
C PRO A 517 -16.98 2.35 8.25
N THR A 518 -15.65 2.38 8.28
CA THR A 518 -14.88 2.96 9.39
C THR A 518 -14.75 4.47 9.18
N TYR A 519 -15.04 5.27 10.19
CA TYR A 519 -14.85 6.73 10.18
C TYR A 519 -13.67 7.13 11.06
N THR A 520 -12.86 8.08 10.57
CA THR A 520 -11.70 8.59 11.31
C THR A 520 -11.72 10.11 11.34
N HIS A 521 -11.63 10.70 12.53
CA HIS A 521 -11.27 12.10 12.72
C HIS A 521 -9.78 12.19 13.00
N SER A 522 -9.06 12.96 12.21
CA SER A 522 -7.60 13.06 12.28
C SER A 522 -7.15 14.51 12.44
N VAL A 523 -6.30 14.75 13.42
CA VAL A 523 -5.58 16.03 13.62
C VAL A 523 -4.09 15.76 13.50
N VAL A 524 -3.43 16.44 12.57
CA VAL A 524 -2.00 16.25 12.32
C VAL A 524 -1.26 17.58 12.51
N LEU A 525 -0.26 17.57 13.37
CA LEU A 525 0.74 18.65 13.53
C LEU A 525 2.05 18.21 12.89
N ASN A 526 2.55 19.02 11.97
CA ASN A 526 3.88 18.86 11.38
C ASN A 526 4.77 20.04 11.77
N ALA A 527 6.01 19.73 12.14
CA ALA A 527 7.07 20.73 12.38
C ALA A 527 8.32 20.33 11.61
N ALA A 528 8.87 21.26 10.83
CA ALA A 528 10.11 21.04 10.08
C ALA A 528 11.12 22.13 10.41
N TYR A 529 12.33 21.71 10.78
CA TYR A 529 13.45 22.60 11.07
C TYR A 529 14.75 22.04 10.51
N LYS A 530 15.31 22.68 9.49
CA LYS A 530 16.55 22.20 8.84
C LYS A 530 16.46 20.70 8.48
N TRP A 531 17.21 19.87 9.18
CA TRP A 531 17.33 18.42 9.03
C TRP A 531 16.44 17.62 10.01
N ALA A 532 15.68 18.30 10.87
CA ALA A 532 14.79 17.67 11.83
C ALA A 532 13.31 17.86 11.43
N ASN A 533 12.52 16.82 11.53
CA ASN A 533 11.08 16.85 11.30
C ASN A 533 10.37 16.13 12.45
N LEU A 534 9.21 16.62 12.82
CA LEU A 534 8.33 16.00 13.81
C LEU A 534 6.91 15.99 13.24
N THR A 535 6.28 14.83 13.27
CA THR A 535 4.84 14.69 13.06
C THR A 535 4.18 14.13 14.31
N VAL A 536 3.08 14.75 14.70
CA VAL A 536 2.17 14.24 15.74
C VAL A 536 0.81 14.07 15.11
N ASN A 537 0.27 12.86 15.13
CA ASN A 537 -1.03 12.53 14.54
C ASN A 537 -1.93 11.93 15.62
N TYR A 538 -3.04 12.62 15.91
CA TYR A 538 -4.11 12.11 16.77
C TYR A 538 -5.30 11.70 15.93
N GLN A 539 -5.82 10.50 16.18
CA GLN A 539 -6.97 9.92 15.49
C GLN A 539 -8.01 9.42 16.49
N ARG A 540 -9.28 9.71 16.19
CA ARG A 540 -10.42 9.01 16.79
C ARG A 540 -11.07 8.16 15.71
N ILE A 541 -11.13 6.85 15.94
CA ILE A 541 -11.55 5.84 14.98
C ILE A 541 -12.83 5.20 15.48
N LYS A 542 -13.83 5.20 14.61
CA LYS A 542 -15.18 4.67 14.87
C LYS A 542 -15.49 3.53 13.89
N ASP A 543 -16.20 2.49 14.35
CA ASP A 543 -16.61 1.32 13.58
C ASP A 543 -15.40 0.68 12.85
N SER A 544 -14.24 0.54 13.51
CA SER A 544 -13.03 0.00 12.89
C SER A 544 -13.25 -1.42 12.39
N GLU A 545 -12.97 -1.63 11.09
CA GLU A 545 -12.95 -2.98 10.51
C GLU A 545 -11.77 -3.76 11.08
N THR A 546 -12.05 -4.91 11.67
CA THR A 546 -11.08 -5.80 12.32
C THR A 546 -11.40 -7.25 11.99
N LEU A 547 -10.40 -8.12 12.02
CA LEU A 547 -10.59 -9.56 11.90
C LEU A 547 -11.04 -10.13 13.24
N SER A 548 -12.02 -11.02 13.22
CA SER A 548 -12.48 -11.76 14.40
C SER A 548 -12.59 -13.25 14.06
N THR A 549 -12.31 -14.07 15.06
CA THR A 549 -12.59 -15.50 15.02
C THR A 549 -13.72 -15.78 16.02
N GLU A 550 -14.79 -16.37 15.53
CA GLU A 550 -16.01 -16.65 16.32
C GLU A 550 -16.54 -18.08 16.04
N PRO A 551 -17.43 -18.63 16.89
CA PRO A 551 -18.13 -19.89 16.58
C PRO A 551 -18.86 -19.77 15.24
N PHE A 552 -18.82 -20.85 14.43
CA PHE A 552 -19.49 -20.82 13.12
C PHE A 552 -21.01 -20.75 13.31
N PRO A 553 -21.71 -19.72 12.80
CA PRO A 553 -23.15 -19.58 12.97
C PRO A 553 -23.93 -20.75 12.34
N GLY A 554 -24.78 -21.41 13.13
CA GLY A 554 -25.59 -22.53 12.66
C GLY A 554 -24.85 -23.88 12.58
N SER A 555 -23.59 -23.98 12.99
CA SER A 555 -22.94 -25.27 13.21
C SER A 555 -23.45 -25.91 14.48
N SER A 556 -23.74 -27.20 14.44
CA SER A 556 -24.02 -28.02 15.63
C SER A 556 -22.73 -28.39 16.39
N ASP A 557 -21.58 -28.31 15.72
CA ASP A 557 -20.27 -28.55 16.33
C ASP A 557 -19.69 -27.22 16.87
N PRO A 558 -19.56 -27.06 18.19
CA PRO A 558 -19.08 -25.85 18.81
C PRO A 558 -17.59 -25.58 18.55
N LEU A 559 -16.84 -26.57 18.04
CA LEU A 559 -15.42 -26.43 17.72
C LEU A 559 -15.20 -25.66 16.41
N VAL A 560 -16.20 -25.67 15.52
CA VAL A 560 -16.10 -25.04 14.22
C VAL A 560 -16.03 -23.51 14.36
N SER A 561 -15.00 -22.92 13.80
CA SER A 561 -14.69 -21.49 13.86
C SER A 561 -14.95 -20.82 12.53
N LEU A 562 -15.47 -19.60 12.57
CA LEU A 562 -15.57 -18.69 11.43
C LEU A 562 -14.64 -17.50 11.63
N ILE A 563 -13.70 -17.34 10.73
CA ILE A 563 -12.81 -16.18 10.67
C ILE A 563 -13.41 -15.18 9.69
N ARG A 564 -13.78 -13.99 10.16
CA ARG A 564 -14.37 -12.97 9.28
C ARG A 564 -14.09 -11.53 9.74
N PRO A 565 -14.15 -10.54 8.84
CA PRO A 565 -14.09 -9.16 9.24
C PRO A 565 -15.38 -8.73 9.96
N ILE A 566 -15.21 -7.97 11.05
CA ILE A 566 -16.29 -7.33 11.82
C ILE A 566 -15.96 -5.86 12.08
N ASN A 567 -16.93 -5.08 12.51
CA ASN A 567 -16.66 -3.75 13.05
C ASN A 567 -16.39 -3.82 14.55
N SER A 568 -15.44 -3.03 15.04
CA SER A 568 -15.18 -2.88 16.48
C SER A 568 -16.44 -2.40 17.22
N LYS A 569 -16.67 -2.92 18.42
CA LYS A 569 -17.84 -2.52 19.23
C LYS A 569 -17.72 -1.11 19.80
N GLU A 570 -16.50 -0.66 20.06
CA GLU A 570 -16.23 0.65 20.67
C GLU A 570 -15.32 1.49 19.79
N ASP A 571 -15.48 2.82 19.89
CA ASP A 571 -14.55 3.79 19.33
C ASP A 571 -13.25 3.77 20.12
N PHE A 572 -12.11 3.99 19.45
CA PHE A 572 -10.84 4.13 20.14
C PHE A 572 -10.02 5.31 19.62
N ASN A 573 -9.03 5.71 20.41
CA ASN A 573 -8.13 6.78 20.08
C ASN A 573 -6.72 6.23 19.81
N GLN A 574 -6.02 6.87 18.89
CA GLN A 574 -4.64 6.55 18.57
C GLN A 574 -3.82 7.82 18.42
N LEU A 575 -2.69 7.89 19.13
CA LEU A 575 -1.70 8.96 19.01
C LEU A 575 -0.42 8.40 18.42
N SER A 576 0.06 8.98 17.32
CA SER A 576 1.34 8.62 16.73
C SER A 576 2.31 9.80 16.79
N ILE A 577 3.56 9.57 17.22
CA ILE A 577 4.62 10.56 17.30
C ILE A 577 5.80 10.08 16.44
N ILE A 578 6.19 10.89 15.46
CA ILE A 578 7.13 10.50 14.40
C ILE A 578 8.23 11.56 14.26
N PRO A 579 9.26 11.57 15.12
CA PRO A 579 10.47 12.37 14.88
C PRO A 579 11.35 11.71 13.82
N SER A 580 11.99 12.53 12.99
CA SER A 580 12.94 12.10 11.98
C SER A 580 14.10 13.09 11.91
N LEU A 581 15.32 12.59 11.99
CA LEU A 581 16.56 13.37 11.98
C LEU A 581 17.44 12.93 10.83
N ARG A 582 18.01 13.90 10.09
CA ARG A 582 18.75 13.64 8.84
C ARG A 582 19.96 14.57 8.67
N PRO A 583 20.95 14.50 9.57
CA PRO A 583 22.17 15.28 9.43
C PRO A 583 23.04 14.80 8.26
N VAL A 584 23.99 15.65 7.69
CA VAL A 584 25.07 15.24 6.78
C VAL A 584 26.41 15.33 7.45
N ILE A 585 27.16 14.29 7.31
CA ILE A 585 28.49 14.21 7.86
C ILE A 585 29.45 13.81 6.74
N GLY A 586 29.83 14.78 5.94
CA GLY A 586 30.70 14.58 4.78
C GLY A 586 30.05 13.71 3.69
N ARG A 587 30.57 12.49 3.48
CA ARG A 587 30.04 11.49 2.53
C ARG A 587 29.07 10.52 3.19
N TRP A 588 28.93 10.57 4.48
CA TRP A 588 28.02 9.74 5.27
C TRP A 588 26.73 10.49 5.55
N HIS A 589 25.66 9.83 5.31
CA HIS A 589 24.32 10.37 5.29
C HIS A 589 23.40 9.48 6.14
N PRO A 590 23.43 9.64 7.48
CA PRO A 590 22.56 8.87 8.36
C PRO A 590 21.16 9.46 8.45
N THR A 591 20.17 8.65 8.66
CA THR A 591 18.87 9.05 9.15
C THR A 591 18.44 8.20 10.31
N TRP A 592 17.82 8.83 11.24
CA TRP A 592 17.10 8.22 12.33
C TRP A 592 15.63 8.60 12.24
N SER A 593 14.73 7.62 12.31
CA SER A 593 13.30 7.85 12.46
C SER A 593 12.73 6.92 13.53
N LEU A 594 11.80 7.47 14.31
CA LEU A 594 11.04 6.72 15.29
C LEU A 594 9.55 6.82 14.91
N PHE A 595 8.84 5.72 14.99
CA PHE A 595 7.38 5.68 14.97
C PHE A 595 6.91 5.15 16.32
N ALA A 596 6.32 6.02 17.13
CA ALA A 596 5.75 5.67 18.42
C ALA A 596 4.23 5.74 18.37
N VAL A 597 3.55 4.70 18.81
CA VAL A 597 2.08 4.60 18.84
C VAL A 597 1.58 4.34 20.23
N PHE A 598 0.55 5.07 20.60
CA PHE A 598 -0.22 4.95 21.85
C PHE A 598 -1.70 4.84 21.48
N GLN A 599 -2.40 3.86 22.03
CA GLN A 599 -3.81 3.62 21.74
C GLN A 599 -4.56 3.11 22.97
N ASN A 600 -5.89 2.94 22.84
CA ASN A 600 -6.76 2.37 23.90
C ASN A 600 -7.84 1.48 23.28
N TYR A 601 -7.44 0.54 22.44
CA TYR A 601 -8.35 -0.40 21.78
C TYR A 601 -8.85 -1.47 22.77
N LYS A 602 -10.16 -1.73 22.80
CA LYS A 602 -10.76 -2.78 23.64
C LYS A 602 -11.20 -3.97 22.81
N THR A 603 -10.88 -5.16 23.27
CA THR A 603 -11.24 -6.43 22.62
C THR A 603 -11.61 -7.50 23.67
N PRO A 604 -12.56 -8.40 23.39
CA PRO A 604 -12.77 -9.57 24.24
C PRO A 604 -11.57 -10.52 24.16
N CYS A 605 -11.39 -11.33 25.21
CA CYS A 605 -10.45 -12.45 25.26
C CYS A 605 -11.18 -13.79 25.23
N ALA A 606 -10.44 -14.88 25.09
CA ALA A 606 -10.97 -16.25 25.05
C ALA A 606 -11.71 -16.65 26.35
N ASP A 607 -11.28 -16.10 27.48
CA ASP A 607 -11.93 -16.29 28.81
C ASP A 607 -13.17 -15.43 29.03
N GLY A 608 -13.58 -14.63 28.04
CA GLY A 608 -14.70 -13.69 28.11
C GLY A 608 -14.39 -12.36 28.80
N SER A 609 -13.18 -12.14 29.30
CA SER A 609 -12.74 -10.85 29.84
C SER A 609 -12.58 -9.81 28.71
N ILE A 610 -12.50 -8.54 29.08
CA ILE A 610 -12.21 -7.44 28.15
C ILE A 610 -10.78 -6.95 28.39
N LEU A 611 -9.95 -7.12 27.37
CA LEU A 611 -8.57 -6.60 27.36
C LEU A 611 -8.54 -5.21 26.73
N THR A 612 -7.80 -4.30 27.35
CA THR A 612 -7.46 -3.01 26.73
C THR A 612 -6.05 -3.10 26.14
N LEU A 613 -5.96 -3.02 24.82
CA LEU A 613 -4.69 -2.97 24.09
C LEU A 613 -4.16 -1.54 24.13
N ASN A 614 -3.24 -1.28 25.04
CA ASN A 614 -2.67 0.05 25.33
C ASN A 614 -1.16 0.05 25.60
N HIS A 615 -0.46 -1.07 25.39
CA HIS A 615 0.99 -1.10 25.49
C HIS A 615 1.60 -0.33 24.31
N PRO A 616 2.46 0.68 24.58
CA PRO A 616 3.07 1.46 23.52
C PRO A 616 3.86 0.60 22.54
N TYR A 617 3.74 0.93 21.24
CA TYR A 617 4.53 0.31 20.18
C TYR A 617 5.56 1.31 19.65
N PHE A 618 6.80 0.86 19.48
CA PHE A 618 7.91 1.66 18.96
C PHE A 618 8.56 0.95 17.78
N ASN A 619 8.80 1.69 16.71
CA ASN A 619 9.62 1.23 15.59
C ASN A 619 10.72 2.27 15.33
N LEU A 620 11.97 1.90 15.57
CA LEU A 620 13.16 2.73 15.37
C LEU A 620 13.89 2.26 14.12
N SER A 621 14.22 3.18 13.25
CA SER A 621 14.98 2.92 12.05
C SER A 621 16.23 3.78 11.99
N TRP A 622 17.34 3.18 11.65
CA TRP A 622 18.60 3.83 11.37
C TRP A 622 19.11 3.36 10.02
N GLN A 623 19.24 4.29 9.10
CA GLN A 623 19.80 4.00 7.78
C GLN A 623 21.02 4.85 7.54
N ASN A 624 21.87 4.32 6.69
CA ASN A 624 23.15 4.91 6.32
C ASN A 624 23.33 4.76 4.82
N ASP A 625 23.57 5.87 4.15
CA ASP A 625 24.07 5.88 2.78
C ASP A 625 25.48 6.50 2.78
N ILE A 626 26.39 5.88 2.09
CA ILE A 626 27.78 6.32 2.00
C ILE A 626 28.16 6.43 0.52
N GLU A 627 28.47 7.64 0.07
CA GLU A 627 29.00 7.88 -1.27
C GLU A 627 30.49 7.55 -1.31
N LEU A 628 30.86 6.62 -2.18
CA LEU A 628 32.24 6.24 -2.43
C LEU A 628 32.74 6.84 -3.75
N PRO A 629 34.09 6.90 -3.96
CA PRO A 629 34.66 7.26 -5.25
C PRO A 629 34.15 6.38 -6.39
N HIS A 630 34.28 6.86 -7.63
CA HIS A 630 33.94 6.12 -8.85
C HIS A 630 32.46 5.71 -8.93
N ASN A 631 31.53 6.56 -8.44
CA ASN A 631 30.07 6.34 -8.48
C ASN A 631 29.58 5.08 -7.75
N PHE A 632 30.34 4.55 -6.79
CA PHE A 632 29.85 3.54 -5.88
C PHE A 632 29.06 4.16 -4.73
N ARG A 633 27.99 3.47 -4.34
CA ARG A 633 27.22 3.80 -3.14
C ARG A 633 27.03 2.53 -2.30
N LEU A 634 27.26 2.67 -1.00
CA LEU A 634 26.90 1.67 -0.01
C LEU A 634 25.65 2.14 0.75
N SER A 635 24.73 1.22 1.02
CA SER A 635 23.58 1.44 1.88
C SER A 635 23.53 0.39 2.99
N ALA A 636 23.23 0.82 4.20
CA ALA A 636 23.04 -0.06 5.35
C ALA A 636 21.87 0.43 6.19
N THR A 637 20.93 -0.46 6.47
CA THR A 637 19.76 -0.18 7.29
C THR A 637 19.71 -1.12 8.48
N ALA A 638 19.39 -0.58 9.65
CA ALA A 638 19.00 -1.33 10.83
C ALA A 638 17.64 -0.84 11.33
N ALA A 639 16.69 -1.74 11.50
CA ALA A 639 15.36 -1.43 12.00
C ALA A 639 15.03 -2.33 13.20
N PHE A 640 14.53 -1.70 14.25
CA PHE A 640 14.12 -2.35 15.49
C PHE A 640 12.64 -2.04 15.76
N ALA A 641 11.82 -3.08 16.03
CA ALA A 641 10.46 -2.89 16.49
C ALA A 641 10.28 -3.54 17.87
N SER A 642 9.62 -2.82 18.78
CA SER A 642 9.31 -3.31 20.12
C SER A 642 8.13 -4.29 20.12
N LYS A 643 7.93 -5.02 21.20
CA LYS A 643 6.60 -5.50 21.57
C LYS A 643 5.66 -4.32 21.75
N GLY A 644 4.35 -4.54 21.62
CA GLY A 644 3.34 -3.51 21.85
C GLY A 644 2.06 -3.73 21.06
N ASP A 645 1.10 -2.85 21.28
CA ASP A 645 -0.25 -2.97 20.74
C ASP A 645 -0.45 -2.06 19.55
N TYR A 646 -1.04 -2.59 18.48
CA TYR A 646 -1.39 -1.84 17.29
C TYR A 646 -2.73 -2.31 16.73
N ASN A 647 -3.73 -1.39 16.65
CA ASN A 647 -5.11 -1.73 16.33
C ASN A 647 -5.63 -2.87 17.26
N ASN A 648 -6.16 -3.97 16.71
CA ASN A 648 -6.72 -5.10 17.44
C ASN A 648 -5.72 -6.24 17.74
N PHE A 649 -4.43 -6.02 17.56
CA PHE A 649 -3.43 -7.06 17.78
C PHE A 649 -2.27 -6.58 18.64
N ARG A 650 -1.55 -7.54 19.20
CA ARG A 650 -0.32 -7.36 19.95
C ARG A 650 0.86 -7.99 19.21
N LEU A 651 1.95 -7.24 19.09
CA LEU A 651 3.25 -7.77 18.71
C LEU A 651 3.90 -8.39 19.96
N GLU A 652 4.04 -9.70 19.96
CA GLU A 652 4.53 -10.46 21.13
C GLU A 652 6.04 -10.54 21.17
N ARG A 653 6.72 -10.16 20.07
CA ARG A 653 8.16 -10.24 19.94
C ARG A 653 8.76 -8.94 19.44
N THR A 654 9.95 -8.61 19.95
CA THR A 654 10.81 -7.61 19.33
C THR A 654 11.38 -8.14 18.03
N THR A 655 11.47 -7.30 17.02
CA THR A 655 12.08 -7.66 15.73
C THR A 655 13.29 -6.78 15.45
N PHE A 656 14.28 -7.36 14.76
CA PHE A 656 15.44 -6.63 14.27
C PHE A 656 15.68 -7.03 12.83
N ASN A 657 15.69 -6.06 11.93
CA ASN A 657 15.92 -6.27 10.51
C ASN A 657 17.11 -5.46 10.03
N THR A 658 17.89 -6.04 9.13
CA THR A 658 19.07 -5.40 8.54
C THR A 658 19.08 -5.57 7.04
N VAL A 659 19.45 -4.50 6.33
CA VAL A 659 19.61 -4.51 4.88
C VAL A 659 20.99 -3.94 4.54
N LEU A 660 21.73 -4.63 3.68
CA LEU A 660 22.96 -4.12 3.09
C LEU A 660 22.79 -4.04 1.58
N GLY A 661 23.31 -2.99 0.98
CA GLY A 661 23.25 -2.78 -0.46
C GLY A 661 24.49 -2.11 -1.03
N VAL A 662 24.79 -2.41 -2.27
CA VAL A 662 25.81 -1.75 -3.08
C VAL A 662 25.23 -1.40 -4.44
N GLN A 663 25.46 -0.18 -4.89
CA GLN A 663 25.05 0.32 -6.21
C GLN A 663 26.24 0.90 -6.94
N HIS A 664 26.26 0.71 -8.28
CA HIS A 664 27.22 1.34 -9.16
C HIS A 664 26.59 1.78 -10.48
N ASP A 665 26.94 2.99 -10.95
CA ASP A 665 26.45 3.55 -12.21
C ASP A 665 27.62 3.55 -13.25
N PHE A 666 27.42 2.80 -14.35
CA PHE A 666 28.31 2.75 -15.48
C PHE A 666 27.85 3.74 -16.57
N ASN A 667 28.67 4.70 -16.90
CA ASN A 667 28.40 5.58 -18.04
C ASN A 667 28.87 4.91 -19.34
N LEU A 668 27.91 4.50 -20.18
CA LEU A 668 28.17 3.84 -21.47
C LEU A 668 28.32 4.85 -22.63
N ARG A 669 28.63 6.11 -22.34
CA ARG A 669 28.75 7.21 -23.32
C ARG A 669 27.46 7.38 -24.14
N GLN A 670 27.55 7.18 -25.47
CA GLN A 670 26.41 7.31 -26.38
C GLN A 670 25.31 6.29 -26.17
N LEU A 671 25.59 5.18 -25.50
CA LEU A 671 24.63 4.13 -25.18
C LEU A 671 23.87 4.39 -23.85
N GLY A 672 24.12 5.53 -23.20
CA GLY A 672 23.41 5.91 -21.98
C GLY A 672 24.08 5.41 -20.69
N THR A 673 23.27 5.04 -19.70
CA THR A 673 23.75 4.64 -18.35
C THR A 673 23.20 3.27 -17.99
N LEU A 674 24.09 2.39 -17.49
CA LEU A 674 23.72 1.13 -16.86
C LEU A 674 23.93 1.24 -15.35
N THR A 675 22.89 1.02 -14.56
CA THR A 675 22.94 0.94 -13.10
C THR A 675 22.84 -0.51 -12.66
N ILE A 676 23.73 -0.94 -11.77
CA ILE A 676 23.67 -2.23 -11.08
C ILE A 676 23.44 -1.95 -9.59
N ASP A 677 22.42 -2.56 -9.00
CA ASP A 677 22.11 -2.47 -7.57
C ASP A 677 21.93 -3.88 -6.99
N ALA A 678 22.75 -4.24 -6.02
CA ALA A 678 22.69 -5.52 -5.34
C ALA A 678 22.43 -5.31 -3.84
N ARG A 679 21.48 -6.08 -3.27
CA ARG A 679 21.10 -5.97 -1.86
C ARG A 679 20.87 -7.32 -1.21
N CYS A 680 21.09 -7.36 0.10
CA CYS A 680 20.70 -8.47 0.97
C CYS A 680 19.78 -7.93 2.06
N TYR A 681 18.56 -8.45 2.11
CA TYR A 681 17.55 -8.13 3.13
C TYR A 681 17.63 -9.17 4.24
N ASP A 682 17.44 -8.72 5.48
CA ASP A 682 17.53 -9.52 6.72
C ASP A 682 18.84 -10.31 6.78
N VAL A 683 19.96 -9.60 6.67
CA VAL A 683 21.33 -10.15 6.57
C VAL A 683 21.63 -11.16 7.68
N PHE A 684 21.15 -10.90 8.89
CA PHE A 684 21.39 -11.75 10.07
C PHE A 684 20.27 -12.78 10.32
N ASN A 685 19.22 -12.80 9.48
CA ASN A 685 18.07 -13.71 9.62
C ASN A 685 17.37 -13.58 10.99
N THR A 686 17.15 -12.34 11.42
CA THR A 686 16.64 -11.97 12.76
C THR A 686 15.24 -11.36 12.73
N ASN A 687 14.67 -11.09 11.57
CA ASN A 687 13.35 -10.48 11.41
C ASN A 687 12.23 -11.53 11.63
N LYS A 688 12.15 -12.06 12.85
CA LYS A 688 11.12 -13.01 13.29
C LYS A 688 9.97 -12.24 13.90
N ASN A 689 8.74 -12.57 13.54
CA ASN A 689 7.56 -11.87 14.00
C ASN A 689 6.54 -12.83 14.64
N GLU A 690 5.91 -12.38 15.71
CA GLU A 690 4.87 -13.09 16.44
C GLU A 690 3.78 -12.10 16.83
N VAL A 691 2.54 -12.40 16.43
CA VAL A 691 1.39 -11.50 16.56
C VAL A 691 0.22 -12.28 17.15
N THR A 692 -0.43 -11.72 18.17
CA THR A 692 -1.68 -12.24 18.72
C THR A 692 -2.84 -11.30 18.37
N ILE A 693 -3.86 -11.84 17.70
CA ILE A 693 -5.17 -11.22 17.51
C ILE A 693 -6.07 -11.75 18.63
N TYR A 694 -6.46 -10.85 19.52
CA TYR A 694 -7.34 -11.18 20.63
C TYR A 694 -8.80 -11.21 20.18
N GLY A 695 -9.57 -12.14 20.74
CA GLY A 695 -10.98 -12.35 20.51
C GLY A 695 -11.50 -13.47 21.39
N ILE A 696 -12.78 -13.81 21.31
CA ILE A 696 -13.36 -15.00 21.98
C ILE A 696 -12.69 -16.31 21.53
N ARG A 697 -11.99 -16.26 20.39
CA ARG A 697 -11.01 -17.25 19.94
C ARG A 697 -9.76 -16.50 19.56
N GLU A 698 -8.70 -16.72 20.32
CA GLU A 698 -7.44 -16.03 20.12
C GLU A 698 -6.61 -16.72 19.04
N LEU A 699 -5.97 -15.92 18.18
CA LEU A 699 -5.12 -16.41 17.11
C LEU A 699 -3.73 -15.80 17.26
N THR A 700 -2.75 -16.61 17.61
CA THR A 700 -1.33 -16.24 17.60
C THR A 700 -0.63 -16.81 16.39
N SER A 701 0.09 -15.96 15.67
CA SER A 701 0.82 -16.33 14.45
C SER A 701 2.30 -16.00 14.61
N TYR A 702 3.15 -16.97 14.32
CA TYR A 702 4.59 -16.82 14.29
C TYR A 702 5.12 -16.97 12.84
N ASN A 703 5.88 -15.97 12.39
CA ASN A 703 6.54 -15.96 11.09
C ASN A 703 8.06 -15.97 11.28
N PRO A 704 8.77 -16.97 10.70
CA PRO A 704 10.22 -17.03 10.77
C PRO A 704 10.87 -15.95 9.89
N ALA A 705 12.10 -15.58 10.26
CA ALA A 705 12.94 -14.67 9.49
C ALA A 705 13.33 -15.26 8.11
N ARG A 706 13.54 -14.38 7.12
CA ARG A 706 13.79 -14.80 5.73
C ARG A 706 14.79 -13.89 5.03
N ARG A 707 16.03 -14.36 4.90
CA ARG A 707 17.03 -13.65 4.12
C ARG A 707 16.67 -13.65 2.64
N THR A 708 16.79 -12.48 1.99
CA THR A 708 16.46 -12.30 0.58
C THR A 708 17.60 -11.60 -0.13
N PHE A 709 18.05 -12.17 -1.24
CA PHE A 709 19.03 -11.57 -2.15
C PHE A 709 18.32 -10.92 -3.33
N TYR A 710 18.78 -9.76 -3.72
CA TYR A 710 18.20 -8.92 -4.74
C TYR A 710 19.28 -8.36 -5.66
N ILE A 711 19.03 -8.35 -6.97
CA ILE A 711 19.84 -7.69 -7.98
C ILE A 711 18.94 -6.97 -8.98
N ASP A 712 19.30 -5.76 -9.33
CA ASP A 712 18.59 -4.92 -10.30
C ASP A 712 19.57 -4.36 -11.32
N LEU A 713 19.23 -4.52 -12.59
CA LEU A 713 19.96 -3.99 -13.73
C LEU A 713 19.05 -3.00 -14.45
N THR A 714 19.41 -1.72 -14.48
CA THR A 714 18.64 -0.70 -15.18
C THR A 714 19.50 -0.06 -16.27
N TRP A 715 19.08 -0.20 -17.53
CA TRP A 715 19.71 0.47 -18.67
C TRP A 715 18.81 1.58 -19.20
N LYS A 716 19.38 2.77 -19.37
CA LYS A 716 18.70 3.97 -19.87
C LYS A 716 19.41 4.52 -21.09
N PHE A 717 18.63 4.79 -22.11
CA PHE A 717 19.07 5.47 -23.32
C PHE A 717 18.20 6.71 -23.56
N ASN A 718 18.82 7.85 -23.75
CA ASN A 718 18.18 9.13 -24.07
C ASN A 718 16.98 9.44 -23.15
N GLU A 719 17.10 10.32 -22.18
CA GLU A 719 16.08 10.54 -21.14
C GLU A 719 14.86 11.32 -21.65
N ALA A 720 13.89 10.65 -22.26
CA ALA A 720 12.55 11.24 -22.44
C ALA A 720 11.58 10.72 -21.37
N ARG A 721 10.58 11.53 -21.02
CA ARG A 721 9.60 11.23 -19.98
C ARG A 721 8.20 11.52 -20.46
N SER A 722 7.25 10.65 -20.14
CA SER A 722 5.85 10.84 -20.51
C SER A 722 5.31 12.19 -20.01
N LYS A 723 4.61 12.89 -20.88
CA LYS A 723 3.90 14.15 -20.56
C LYS A 723 2.43 13.90 -20.18
N TYR A 724 2.03 12.66 -19.99
CA TYR A 724 0.66 12.30 -19.63
C TYR A 724 0.19 13.03 -18.35
N ARG A 725 -1.02 13.65 -18.40
CA ARG A 725 -1.55 14.52 -17.34
C ARG A 725 -2.89 14.07 -16.76
N GLY A 726 -3.42 12.90 -17.13
CA GLY A 726 -4.67 12.39 -16.58
C GLY A 726 -4.60 12.22 -15.07
N SER A 727 -5.54 12.80 -14.32
CA SER A 727 -5.58 12.70 -12.86
C SER A 727 -6.38 11.50 -12.34
N GLY A 728 -7.13 10.83 -13.24
CA GLY A 728 -7.97 9.68 -12.95
C GLY A 728 -9.30 10.01 -12.28
N ALA A 729 -10.26 9.10 -12.39
CA ALA A 729 -11.58 9.14 -11.76
C ALA A 729 -11.90 7.80 -11.08
N GLY A 730 -12.67 7.85 -9.97
CA GLY A 730 -13.15 6.66 -9.27
C GLY A 730 -12.07 5.76 -8.65
N GLU A 731 -10.90 6.30 -8.38
CA GLU A 731 -9.70 5.54 -8.03
C GLU A 731 -9.85 4.72 -6.73
N LYS A 732 -10.62 5.24 -5.78
CA LYS A 732 -10.86 4.53 -4.51
C LYS A 732 -11.83 3.38 -4.66
N GLN A 733 -12.78 3.48 -5.57
CA GLN A 733 -13.67 2.38 -5.91
C GLN A 733 -12.89 1.29 -6.66
N LYS A 734 -12.04 1.68 -7.63
CA LYS A 734 -11.13 0.74 -8.32
C LYS A 734 -10.21 -0.02 -7.34
N ALA A 735 -9.72 0.64 -6.31
CA ALA A 735 -8.86 0.03 -5.29
C ALA A 735 -9.59 -0.96 -4.35
N ARG A 736 -10.94 -1.01 -4.37
CA ARG A 736 -11.76 -1.95 -3.60
C ARG A 736 -12.05 -3.25 -4.38
N MET A 737 -11.74 -3.27 -5.69
CA MET A 737 -11.86 -4.42 -6.60
C MET A 737 -10.63 -5.32 -6.48
#